data_19a9685cc00450c29050a8606e88ed9c
#
_entry.id   19a9685cc00450c29050a8606e88ed9c
#
_cell.length_a   1.000
_cell.length_b   1.000
_cell.length_c   1.000
_cell.angle_alpha   90.00
_cell.angle_beta   90.00
_cell.angle_gamma   90.00
#
_symmetry.space_group_name_H-M   'P 1'
#
loop_
_entity.id
_entity.type
_entity.pdbx_description
1 polymer ?
#
loop_
_entity_poly.entity_id
_entity_poly.type
_entity_poly.pdbx_seq_one_letter_code
_entity_poly.pdbx_strand_id
1 'polypeptide(L)'
;MAQVCGDPMMKKTFEEGKDFYAMIASLSFHREYKDCLEFYLEGTPIKQVSGEWVECSEEECEKHAGHKTETNSEGKEYRTKSKSVLLGILYGRGDASIAEQLHCSLEEAREIKQAVYKGFPAIEKFEKDSLAHAQAHGWVATLWGRKRRLPDINLPPYEVFYLEHDENGELIKGKKAPEIYEKQILNKLATFRYKAQRDAFIDKAREKGFLVVNNGGKISQAKRQVVNSIVQGCQLGNTLLHTKEYGIVKIQDVVGESLHVWDGKDWTRADIVYTGKKQLCHVKYNRGIEFSCSPNHKLLEINTRGSEKFIETRDLMNSKMKRRIRCNESYIKSNYVYTSKRTTDRLARNTHEYYLDDIGDSYKTGIFLGRLASDGHLSYTTERSYVGLLVAEHEIEVLDMLKDITSCWVTHERVIGVREGRTQKLYWHSVGSKTLANEIRTLNTRFDIPDVMFQDTEMLRGYLCGMFDGDGTIVDGTISLRFGKNHDYSVMLNKIQLALVFFGIRSTWRQNKCDDSYTLCISRYDNKVFEKYIGFISNEKKEKLSKAQDTYRDEHIFGKCDLVDSTEITDEYVDMYDVCNTERGYYVANGFVTHNSAADMSKKALIKLDRDERLKALHAKPIIPIHDEVILSAPFRYAREVEKRFAYDMETAATDKLKLDISTDVTVTFNWYGKELELDSDLGQFEEEIDETCVKHKE
;
A
#
# COMPACT_ATOMS: atom_id res chain seq x y z
N MET A 1 -7.67 18.80 -3.66
CA MET A 1 -8.44 18.66 -4.93
C MET A 1 -7.62 19.10 -6.14
N ALA A 2 -7.11 20.34 -6.22
CA ALA A 2 -6.31 20.81 -7.37
C ALA A 2 -5.22 19.83 -7.79
N GLN A 3 -4.53 19.23 -6.83
CA GLN A 3 -3.48 18.24 -7.07
C GLN A 3 -4.02 16.86 -7.48
N VAL A 4 -5.23 16.50 -7.07
CA VAL A 4 -5.84 15.17 -7.29
C VAL A 4 -6.53 15.08 -8.64
N CYS A 5 -7.42 16.03 -8.95
CA CYS A 5 -8.11 16.06 -10.24
C CYS A 5 -7.21 16.63 -11.35
N GLY A 6 -6.10 17.29 -10.98
CA GLY A 6 -5.15 17.86 -11.92
C GLY A 6 -5.65 19.08 -12.67
N ASP A 7 -6.73 19.73 -12.20
CA ASP A 7 -7.34 20.86 -12.88
C ASP A 7 -6.38 22.04 -13.01
N PRO A 8 -6.08 22.52 -14.24
CA PRO A 8 -5.12 23.59 -14.46
C PRO A 8 -5.56 24.94 -13.88
N MET A 9 -6.87 25.25 -13.95
CA MET A 9 -7.41 26.52 -13.46
C MET A 9 -7.36 26.57 -11.94
N MET A 10 -7.69 25.44 -11.26
CA MET A 10 -7.53 25.34 -9.80
C MET A 10 -6.08 25.58 -9.39
N LYS A 11 -5.12 24.93 -10.06
CA LYS A 11 -3.69 25.10 -9.75
C LYS A 11 -3.26 26.54 -9.93
N LYS A 12 -3.62 27.16 -11.06
CA LYS A 12 -3.32 28.54 -11.35
C LYS A 12 -3.89 29.50 -10.28
N THR A 13 -5.13 29.29 -9.84
CA THR A 13 -5.76 30.11 -8.78
C THR A 13 -4.95 30.09 -7.49
N PHE A 14 -4.45 28.93 -7.08
CA PHE A 14 -3.60 28.81 -5.88
C PHE A 14 -2.19 29.38 -6.10
N GLU A 15 -1.59 29.18 -7.27
CA GLU A 15 -0.28 29.73 -7.61
C GLU A 15 -0.30 31.26 -7.67
N GLU A 16 -1.42 31.86 -8.09
CA GLU A 16 -1.62 33.32 -8.10
C GLU A 16 -2.05 33.88 -6.72
N GLY A 17 -2.13 33.06 -5.68
CA GLY A 17 -2.55 33.49 -4.34
C GLY A 17 -3.99 34.00 -4.23
N LYS A 18 -4.84 33.71 -5.23
CA LYS A 18 -6.23 34.16 -5.26
C LYS A 18 -7.11 33.32 -4.33
N ASP A 19 -8.14 33.97 -3.74
CA ASP A 19 -9.14 33.26 -2.95
C ASP A 19 -9.97 32.34 -3.86
N PHE A 20 -9.79 31.05 -3.67
CA PHE A 20 -10.42 30.00 -4.48
C PHE A 20 -11.95 30.00 -4.39
N TYR A 21 -12.50 30.30 -3.20
CA TYR A 21 -13.95 30.36 -3.03
C TYR A 21 -14.55 31.62 -3.64
N ALA A 22 -13.84 32.75 -3.62
CA ALA A 22 -14.24 33.96 -4.33
C ALA A 22 -14.19 33.75 -5.85
N MET A 23 -13.22 33.01 -6.37
CA MET A 23 -13.16 32.62 -7.79
C MET A 23 -14.37 31.76 -8.19
N ILE A 24 -14.73 30.77 -7.38
CA ILE A 24 -15.95 29.96 -7.60
C ILE A 24 -17.20 30.83 -7.52
N ALA A 25 -17.26 31.78 -6.58
CA ALA A 25 -18.38 32.73 -6.46
C ALA A 25 -18.54 33.57 -7.72
N SER A 26 -17.46 34.11 -8.23
CA SER A 26 -17.43 34.88 -9.48
C SER A 26 -18.00 34.07 -10.65
N LEU A 27 -17.58 32.82 -10.82
CA LEU A 27 -18.08 31.92 -11.87
C LEU A 27 -19.57 31.53 -11.67
N SER A 28 -19.94 31.21 -10.42
CA SER A 28 -21.26 30.64 -10.09
C SER A 28 -22.37 31.67 -10.07
N PHE A 29 -22.07 32.90 -9.65
CA PHE A 29 -23.04 33.98 -9.48
C PHE A 29 -22.88 35.10 -10.52
N HIS A 30 -22.00 34.94 -11.51
CA HIS A 30 -21.71 35.90 -12.58
C HIS A 30 -21.39 37.31 -12.04
N ARG A 31 -20.50 37.35 -11.02
CA ARG A 31 -20.02 38.60 -10.39
C ARG A 31 -18.55 38.81 -10.70
N GLU A 32 -18.06 40.04 -10.57
CA GLU A 32 -16.60 40.26 -10.63
C GLU A 32 -15.92 39.64 -9.44
N TYR A 33 -14.69 39.17 -9.62
CA TYR A 33 -13.92 38.48 -8.56
C TYR A 33 -13.77 39.33 -7.30
N LYS A 34 -13.47 40.64 -7.47
CA LYS A 34 -13.32 41.57 -6.35
C LYS A 34 -14.61 41.74 -5.50
N ASP A 35 -15.77 41.61 -6.11
CA ASP A 35 -17.05 41.71 -5.41
C ASP A 35 -17.38 40.46 -4.59
N CYS A 36 -16.65 39.39 -4.84
CA CYS A 36 -16.78 38.08 -4.14
C CYS A 36 -15.76 37.89 -3.00
N LEU A 37 -14.87 38.86 -2.76
CA LEU A 37 -13.92 38.81 -1.65
C LEU A 37 -14.60 39.17 -0.32
N GLU A 38 -14.16 38.53 0.76
CA GLU A 38 -14.67 38.74 2.13
C GLU A 38 -14.34 40.13 2.67
N PHE A 39 -13.24 40.74 2.18
CA PHE A 39 -12.80 42.06 2.61
C PHE A 39 -12.59 42.94 1.39
N TYR A 40 -12.87 44.24 1.53
CA TYR A 40 -12.43 45.24 0.55
C TYR A 40 -10.92 45.35 0.63
N LEU A 41 -10.27 45.39 -0.50
CA LEU A 41 -8.83 45.59 -0.59
C LEU A 41 -8.56 47.09 -0.75
N GLU A 42 -7.97 47.72 0.23
CA GLU A 42 -7.45 49.09 0.15
C GLU A 42 -5.93 49.06 0.30
N GLY A 43 -5.26 49.86 -0.49
CA GLY A 43 -3.81 50.00 -0.51
C GLY A 43 -3.28 50.04 -1.94
N THR A 44 -1.96 50.21 -2.04
CA THR A 44 -1.33 50.24 -3.37
C THR A 44 -1.34 48.83 -3.97
N PRO A 45 -1.82 48.66 -5.23
CA PRO A 45 -1.74 47.36 -5.89
C PRO A 45 -0.28 46.94 -6.07
N ILE A 46 0.01 45.72 -5.70
CA ILE A 46 1.37 45.13 -5.82
C ILE A 46 1.34 43.77 -6.47
N LYS A 47 2.41 43.43 -7.18
CA LYS A 47 2.66 42.09 -7.75
C LYS A 47 4.06 41.60 -7.40
N GLN A 48 4.27 40.30 -7.44
CA GLN A 48 5.57 39.72 -7.17
C GLN A 48 6.41 39.65 -8.45
N VAL A 49 7.58 40.30 -8.48
CA VAL A 49 8.54 40.25 -9.56
C VAL A 49 9.87 39.76 -8.97
N SER A 50 10.32 38.59 -9.41
CA SER A 50 11.59 37.99 -8.95
C SER A 50 11.69 37.79 -7.42
N GLY A 51 10.56 37.65 -6.75
CA GLY A 51 10.51 37.42 -5.28
C GLY A 51 10.31 38.71 -4.45
N GLU A 52 10.33 39.89 -5.08
CA GLU A 52 10.07 41.18 -4.43
C GLU A 52 8.67 41.73 -4.81
N TRP A 53 7.99 42.40 -3.86
CA TRP A 53 6.70 43.03 -4.11
C TRP A 53 6.92 44.42 -4.67
N VAL A 54 6.39 44.66 -5.89
CA VAL A 54 6.47 45.95 -6.61
C VAL A 54 5.07 46.49 -6.90
N GLU A 55 4.93 47.82 -6.95
CA GLU A 55 3.70 48.47 -7.33
C GLU A 55 3.31 48.14 -8.79
N CYS A 56 2.04 47.91 -9.04
CA CYS A 56 1.51 47.59 -10.36
C CYS A 56 0.16 48.24 -10.60
N SER A 57 -0.43 48.05 -11.80
CA SER A 57 -1.81 48.47 -12.07
C SER A 57 -2.82 47.53 -11.39
N GLU A 58 -4.08 48.02 -11.20
CA GLU A 58 -5.17 47.21 -10.69
C GLU A 58 -5.43 45.94 -11.51
N GLU A 59 -5.19 45.99 -12.83
CA GLU A 59 -5.35 44.83 -13.72
C GLU A 59 -4.29 43.74 -13.53
N GLU A 60 -3.10 44.13 -13.06
CA GLU A 60 -1.98 43.23 -12.79
C GLU A 60 -1.80 42.90 -11.31
N CYS A 61 -2.67 43.39 -10.47
CA CYS A 61 -2.59 43.32 -9.03
C CYS A 61 -2.72 41.86 -8.52
N GLU A 62 -1.71 41.39 -7.82
CA GLU A 62 -1.75 40.10 -7.10
C GLU A 62 -2.19 40.29 -5.65
N LYS A 63 -1.85 41.44 -5.05
CA LYS A 63 -2.15 41.75 -3.66
C LYS A 63 -2.13 43.27 -3.47
N HIS A 64 -2.90 43.80 -2.51
CA HIS A 64 -2.79 45.19 -2.09
C HIS A 64 -1.81 45.30 -0.89
N ALA A 65 -0.88 46.23 -0.95
CA ALA A 65 -0.03 46.61 0.16
C ALA A 65 -0.81 47.51 1.11
N GLY A 66 -1.55 46.90 2.03
CA GLY A 66 -2.35 47.65 2.99
C GLY A 66 -3.25 46.72 3.81
N HIS A 67 -3.80 47.25 4.88
CA HIS A 67 -4.61 46.45 5.81
C HIS A 67 -5.92 46.02 5.15
N LYS A 68 -6.44 44.83 5.52
CA LYS A 68 -7.81 44.43 5.33
C LYS A 68 -8.67 45.51 5.98
N THR A 69 -9.40 46.28 5.16
CA THR A 69 -10.30 47.30 5.67
C THR A 69 -11.69 46.69 5.88
N GLU A 70 -12.73 47.38 5.70
CA GLU A 70 -14.06 46.93 6.07
C GLU A 70 -14.45 45.59 5.46
N THR A 71 -15.20 44.79 6.23
CA THR A 71 -15.77 43.53 5.76
C THR A 71 -16.75 43.76 4.63
N ASN A 72 -16.50 43.16 3.48
CA ASN A 72 -17.47 43.10 2.39
C ASN A 72 -18.54 42.04 2.69
N SER A 73 -19.64 42.46 3.31
CA SER A 73 -20.70 41.56 3.75
C SER A 73 -21.33 40.78 2.60
N GLU A 74 -21.49 41.39 1.44
CA GLU A 74 -22.04 40.76 0.23
C GLU A 74 -21.03 39.74 -0.35
N GLY A 75 -19.77 40.11 -0.46
CA GLY A 75 -18.69 39.22 -0.89
C GLY A 75 -18.50 38.02 0.03
N LYS A 76 -18.56 38.23 1.34
CA LYS A 76 -18.55 37.17 2.35
C LYS A 76 -19.69 36.18 2.18
N GLU A 77 -20.88 36.67 1.87
CA GLU A 77 -22.06 35.85 1.60
C GLU A 77 -21.86 34.97 0.35
N TYR A 78 -21.43 35.56 -0.78
CA TYR A 78 -21.15 34.82 -2.02
C TYR A 78 -20.04 33.81 -1.82
N ARG A 79 -18.96 34.17 -1.16
CA ARG A 79 -17.84 33.27 -0.82
C ARG A 79 -18.31 32.09 0.03
N THR A 80 -19.13 32.33 1.05
CA THR A 80 -19.67 31.27 1.93
C THR A 80 -20.61 30.34 1.16
N LYS A 81 -21.49 30.87 0.31
CA LYS A 81 -22.36 30.10 -0.59
C LYS A 81 -21.53 29.23 -1.52
N SER A 82 -20.49 29.77 -2.12
CA SER A 82 -19.60 29.03 -3.03
C SER A 82 -18.82 27.91 -2.33
N LYS A 83 -18.33 28.17 -1.12
CA LYS A 83 -17.73 27.13 -0.26
C LYS A 83 -18.72 25.98 -0.03
N SER A 84 -19.97 26.31 0.29
CA SER A 84 -21.02 25.33 0.52
C SER A 84 -21.37 24.52 -0.74
N VAL A 85 -21.42 25.19 -1.90
CA VAL A 85 -21.66 24.54 -3.21
C VAL A 85 -20.53 23.59 -3.56
N LEU A 86 -19.29 24.05 -3.53
CA LEU A 86 -18.14 23.21 -3.86
C LEU A 86 -18.06 22.00 -2.93
N LEU A 87 -18.14 22.21 -1.63
CA LEU A 87 -18.15 21.12 -0.66
C LEU A 87 -19.36 20.20 -0.90
N GLY A 88 -20.52 20.73 -1.23
CA GLY A 88 -21.70 19.97 -1.61
C GLY A 88 -21.44 19.06 -2.82
N ILE A 89 -20.83 19.58 -3.88
CA ILE A 89 -20.43 18.82 -5.08
C ILE A 89 -19.44 17.71 -4.67
N LEU A 90 -18.36 18.07 -4.00
CA LEU A 90 -17.32 17.14 -3.58
C LEU A 90 -17.82 16.05 -2.61
N TYR A 91 -18.82 16.38 -1.77
CA TYR A 91 -19.50 15.42 -0.89
C TYR A 91 -20.65 14.68 -1.57
N GLY A 92 -20.82 14.85 -2.89
CA GLY A 92 -21.84 14.14 -3.68
C GLY A 92 -23.28 14.52 -3.28
N ARG A 93 -23.51 15.73 -2.84
CA ARG A 93 -24.88 16.24 -2.58
C ARG A 93 -25.65 16.36 -3.88
N GLY A 94 -26.92 15.95 -3.86
CA GLY A 94 -27.82 16.13 -4.99
C GLY A 94 -28.30 17.59 -5.12
N ASP A 95 -28.73 17.95 -6.32
CA ASP A 95 -29.19 19.33 -6.66
C ASP A 95 -30.24 19.85 -5.68
N ALA A 96 -31.18 19.00 -5.22
CA ALA A 96 -32.20 19.38 -4.25
C ALA A 96 -31.61 19.80 -2.88
N SER A 97 -30.56 19.12 -2.42
CA SER A 97 -29.89 19.47 -1.16
C SER A 97 -29.07 20.77 -1.28
N ILE A 98 -28.52 21.03 -2.46
CA ILE A 98 -27.82 22.28 -2.76
C ILE A 98 -28.83 23.42 -2.81
N ALA A 99 -29.98 23.23 -3.48
CA ALA A 99 -31.05 24.20 -3.56
C ALA A 99 -31.60 24.60 -2.18
N GLU A 100 -31.83 23.59 -1.31
CA GLU A 100 -32.30 23.82 0.07
C GLU A 100 -31.28 24.64 0.87
N GLN A 101 -30.00 24.32 0.77
CA GLN A 101 -28.93 25.01 1.51
C GLN A 101 -28.72 26.46 1.02
N LEU A 102 -28.87 26.70 -0.27
CA LEU A 102 -28.72 28.05 -0.87
C LEU A 102 -30.01 28.87 -0.83
N HIS A 103 -31.11 28.26 -0.36
CA HIS A 103 -32.45 28.86 -0.40
C HIS A 103 -32.83 29.34 -1.82
N CYS A 104 -32.51 28.53 -2.84
CA CYS A 104 -32.77 28.83 -4.24
C CYS A 104 -33.61 27.73 -4.90
N SER A 105 -34.05 27.97 -6.15
CA SER A 105 -34.76 26.96 -6.92
C SER A 105 -33.86 25.78 -7.32
N LEU A 106 -34.48 24.64 -7.68
CA LEU A 106 -33.76 23.50 -8.17
C LEU A 106 -33.01 23.76 -9.49
N GLU A 107 -33.58 24.67 -10.31
CA GLU A 107 -32.98 25.05 -11.60
C GLU A 107 -31.74 25.92 -11.37
N GLU A 108 -31.83 26.93 -10.52
CA GLU A 108 -30.69 27.77 -10.12
C GLU A 108 -29.55 26.93 -9.51
N ALA A 109 -29.86 25.96 -8.62
CA ALA A 109 -28.86 25.07 -8.06
C ALA A 109 -28.13 24.23 -9.13
N ARG A 110 -28.85 23.82 -10.19
CA ARG A 110 -28.25 23.12 -11.34
C ARG A 110 -27.34 24.02 -12.17
N GLU A 111 -27.79 25.28 -12.43
CA GLU A 111 -26.99 26.26 -13.16
C GLU A 111 -25.69 26.57 -12.42
N ILE A 112 -25.75 26.81 -11.11
CA ILE A 112 -24.58 27.01 -10.26
C ILE A 112 -23.62 25.84 -10.33
N LYS A 113 -24.14 24.61 -10.20
CA LYS A 113 -23.33 23.38 -10.29
C LYS A 113 -22.66 23.23 -11.67
N GLN A 114 -23.40 23.52 -12.74
CA GLN A 114 -22.86 23.50 -14.11
C GLN A 114 -21.79 24.57 -14.33
N ALA A 115 -21.94 25.75 -13.75
CA ALA A 115 -20.94 26.82 -13.82
C ALA A 115 -19.62 26.38 -13.17
N VAL A 116 -19.69 25.70 -12.01
CA VAL A 116 -18.49 25.11 -11.36
C VAL A 116 -17.83 24.07 -12.26
N TYR A 117 -18.57 23.14 -12.85
CA TYR A 117 -18.01 22.13 -13.74
C TYR A 117 -17.44 22.71 -15.04
N LYS A 118 -18.06 23.77 -15.57
CA LYS A 118 -17.56 24.48 -16.74
C LYS A 118 -16.26 25.22 -16.44
N GLY A 119 -16.14 25.83 -15.25
CA GLY A 119 -14.93 26.49 -14.79
C GLY A 119 -13.80 25.50 -14.45
N PHE A 120 -14.16 24.32 -13.93
CA PHE A 120 -13.23 23.30 -13.47
C PHE A 120 -13.62 21.91 -14.01
N PRO A 121 -13.45 21.64 -15.33
CA PRO A 121 -13.97 20.44 -15.97
C PRO A 121 -13.32 19.13 -15.48
N ALA A 122 -12.12 19.20 -14.93
CA ALA A 122 -11.46 18.02 -14.39
C ALA A 122 -12.13 17.51 -13.10
N ILE A 123 -12.89 18.34 -12.37
CA ILE A 123 -13.68 17.91 -11.20
C ILE A 123 -14.79 16.95 -11.63
N GLU A 124 -15.55 17.30 -12.64
CA GLU A 124 -16.66 16.48 -13.15
C GLU A 124 -16.16 15.12 -13.67
N LYS A 125 -15.06 15.14 -14.42
CA LYS A 125 -14.44 13.92 -14.94
C LYS A 125 -13.99 13.01 -13.79
N PHE A 126 -13.30 13.58 -12.82
CA PHE A 126 -12.82 12.85 -11.64
C PHE A 126 -13.96 12.21 -10.84
N GLU A 127 -15.07 12.92 -10.66
CA GLU A 127 -16.26 12.40 -9.97
C GLU A 127 -16.88 11.21 -10.72
N LYS A 128 -17.05 11.33 -12.05
CA LYS A 128 -17.58 10.27 -12.91
C LYS A 128 -16.70 9.02 -12.92
N ASP A 129 -15.40 9.20 -13.10
CA ASP A 129 -14.43 8.10 -13.15
C ASP A 129 -14.36 7.37 -11.80
N SER A 130 -14.37 8.12 -10.69
CA SER A 130 -14.37 7.58 -9.34
C SER A 130 -15.63 6.77 -9.03
N LEU A 131 -16.81 7.26 -9.46
CA LEU A 131 -18.07 6.54 -9.29
C LEU A 131 -18.11 5.24 -10.11
N ALA A 132 -17.67 5.29 -11.35
CA ALA A 132 -17.59 4.11 -12.22
C ALA A 132 -16.66 3.05 -11.61
N HIS A 133 -15.51 3.48 -11.08
CA HIS A 133 -14.60 2.59 -10.37
C HIS A 133 -15.25 1.95 -9.14
N ALA A 134 -15.92 2.75 -8.31
CA ALA A 134 -16.61 2.26 -7.11
C ALA A 134 -17.69 1.22 -7.44
N GLN A 135 -18.45 1.44 -8.52
CA GLN A 135 -19.47 0.51 -8.98
C GLN A 135 -18.89 -0.80 -9.51
N ALA A 136 -17.77 -0.73 -10.23
CA ALA A 136 -17.09 -1.90 -10.77
C ALA A 136 -16.46 -2.77 -9.67
N HIS A 137 -15.94 -2.18 -8.60
CA HIS A 137 -15.09 -2.87 -7.63
C HIS A 137 -15.66 -2.92 -6.20
N GLY A 138 -16.71 -2.16 -5.89
CA GLY A 138 -17.32 -2.09 -4.55
C GLY A 138 -16.53 -1.24 -3.53
N TRP A 139 -15.54 -0.47 -3.98
CA TRP A 139 -14.71 0.37 -3.12
C TRP A 139 -14.07 1.54 -3.88
N VAL A 140 -13.58 2.52 -3.14
CA VAL A 140 -12.70 3.60 -3.64
C VAL A 140 -11.48 3.73 -2.73
N ALA A 141 -10.38 4.23 -3.27
CA ALA A 141 -9.18 4.49 -2.51
C ALA A 141 -8.85 5.98 -2.48
N THR A 142 -8.30 6.47 -1.36
CA THR A 142 -7.85 7.86 -1.22
C THR A 142 -6.57 8.10 -2.03
N LEU A 143 -6.10 9.35 -2.25
CA LEU A 143 -4.79 9.68 -2.83
C LEU A 143 -3.61 9.05 -2.06
N TRP A 144 -3.83 8.62 -0.83
CA TRP A 144 -2.90 7.90 0.00
C TRP A 144 -3.24 6.40 0.07
N GLY A 145 -4.16 5.86 -0.83
CA GLY A 145 -4.51 4.44 -1.00
C GLY A 145 -5.38 3.86 0.10
N ARG A 146 -5.83 4.66 1.05
CA ARG A 146 -6.78 4.21 2.06
C ARG A 146 -8.06 3.76 1.40
N LYS A 147 -8.27 2.46 1.34
CA LYS A 147 -9.47 1.87 0.75
C LYS A 147 -10.67 2.09 1.63
N ARG A 148 -11.71 2.66 1.06
CA ARG A 148 -13.03 2.66 1.65
C ARG A 148 -13.90 1.66 0.91
N ARG A 149 -14.24 0.56 1.54
CA ARG A 149 -15.23 -0.38 1.02
C ARG A 149 -16.59 0.29 1.01
N LEU A 150 -17.32 0.10 -0.08
CA LEU A 150 -18.67 0.62 -0.29
C LEU A 150 -19.60 -0.56 -0.58
N PRO A 151 -19.86 -1.44 0.40
CA PRO A 151 -20.63 -2.68 0.18
C PRO A 151 -22.02 -2.40 -0.37
N ASP A 152 -22.54 -1.21 -0.08
CA ASP A 152 -23.88 -0.80 -0.47
C ASP A 152 -23.96 -0.19 -1.86
N ILE A 153 -22.83 0.03 -2.59
CA ILE A 153 -22.83 0.75 -3.86
C ILE A 153 -23.54 -0.01 -4.98
N ASN A 154 -23.48 -1.33 -4.93
CA ASN A 154 -24.07 -2.25 -5.90
C ASN A 154 -25.26 -3.04 -5.34
N LEU A 155 -25.81 -2.63 -4.20
CA LEU A 155 -27.03 -3.24 -3.70
C LEU A 155 -28.15 -3.09 -4.71
N PRO A 156 -29.01 -4.10 -4.88
CA PRO A 156 -30.24 -3.90 -5.64
C PRO A 156 -31.13 -2.84 -4.95
N PRO A 157 -31.85 -2.01 -5.71
CA PRO A 157 -32.69 -0.96 -5.15
C PRO A 157 -33.70 -1.45 -4.10
N TYR A 158 -34.16 -2.66 -4.28
CA TYR A 158 -35.03 -3.37 -3.34
C TYR A 158 -34.60 -4.81 -3.19
N GLU A 159 -34.79 -5.38 -2.00
CA GLU A 159 -34.62 -6.79 -1.68
C GLU A 159 -35.87 -7.30 -0.98
N VAL A 160 -36.22 -8.58 -1.21
CA VAL A 160 -37.43 -9.18 -0.64
C VAL A 160 -37.05 -10.37 0.25
N PHE A 161 -37.56 -10.35 1.47
CA PHE A 161 -37.35 -11.39 2.46
C PHE A 161 -38.72 -11.89 2.96
N TYR A 162 -38.77 -13.07 3.55
CA TYR A 162 -39.88 -13.48 4.35
C TYR A 162 -39.89 -12.71 5.67
N LEU A 163 -41.07 -12.46 6.20
CA LEU A 163 -41.26 -12.03 7.61
C LEU A 163 -41.37 -13.27 8.49
N GLU A 164 -40.55 -13.30 9.52
CA GLU A 164 -40.55 -14.33 10.55
C GLU A 164 -40.82 -13.69 11.92
N HIS A 165 -41.21 -14.47 12.92
CA HIS A 165 -41.36 -13.98 14.29
C HIS A 165 -40.18 -14.51 15.12
N ASP A 166 -39.63 -13.68 15.98
CA ASP A 166 -38.64 -14.09 16.96
C ASP A 166 -39.28 -14.79 18.16
N GLU A 167 -38.49 -15.22 19.14
CA GLU A 167 -38.93 -15.89 20.35
C GLU A 167 -39.88 -15.05 21.21
N ASN A 168 -39.90 -13.72 21.02
CA ASN A 168 -40.77 -12.77 21.72
C ASN A 168 -42.02 -12.41 20.90
N GLY A 169 -42.19 -12.97 19.70
CA GLY A 169 -43.28 -12.69 18.79
C GLY A 169 -43.13 -11.40 17.98
N GLU A 170 -41.96 -10.77 17.98
CA GLU A 170 -41.68 -9.61 17.15
C GLU A 170 -41.34 -10.03 15.71
N LEU A 171 -41.83 -9.21 14.76
CA LEU A 171 -41.57 -9.43 13.33
C LEU A 171 -40.10 -9.11 12.98
N ILE A 172 -39.36 -10.12 12.57
CA ILE A 172 -37.95 -10.04 12.17
C ILE A 172 -37.78 -10.38 10.69
N LYS A 173 -36.63 -9.99 10.15
CA LYS A 173 -36.19 -10.33 8.80
C LYS A 173 -35.84 -11.82 8.75
N GLY A 174 -36.62 -12.60 8.04
CA GLY A 174 -36.38 -14.01 7.75
C GLY A 174 -35.47 -14.26 6.56
N LYS A 175 -35.57 -15.44 5.99
CA LYS A 175 -34.79 -15.85 4.80
C LYS A 175 -35.15 -15.03 3.58
N LYS A 176 -34.18 -14.88 2.63
CA LYS A 176 -34.43 -14.23 1.36
C LYS A 176 -35.56 -14.96 0.60
N ALA A 177 -36.51 -14.19 0.04
CA ALA A 177 -37.60 -14.76 -0.73
C ALA A 177 -37.08 -15.47 -1.98
N PRO A 178 -37.70 -16.57 -2.43
CA PRO A 178 -37.35 -17.22 -3.69
C PRO A 178 -37.41 -16.24 -4.85
N GLU A 179 -36.54 -16.44 -5.84
CA GLU A 179 -36.36 -15.55 -6.99
C GLU A 179 -37.68 -15.25 -7.74
N ILE A 180 -38.61 -16.22 -7.78
CA ILE A 180 -39.90 -16.06 -8.44
C ILE A 180 -40.77 -14.99 -7.77
N TYR A 181 -40.83 -14.98 -6.43
CA TYR A 181 -41.57 -13.97 -5.68
C TYR A 181 -40.85 -12.62 -5.66
N GLU A 182 -39.51 -12.65 -5.52
CA GLU A 182 -38.69 -11.46 -5.62
C GLU A 182 -38.92 -10.74 -6.95
N LYS A 183 -38.82 -11.45 -8.10
CA LYS A 183 -39.07 -10.90 -9.42
C LYS A 183 -40.50 -10.33 -9.58
N GLN A 184 -41.52 -11.03 -9.08
CA GLN A 184 -42.91 -10.54 -9.15
C GLN A 184 -43.10 -9.24 -8.41
N ILE A 185 -42.56 -9.15 -7.19
CA ILE A 185 -42.68 -7.95 -6.33
C ILE A 185 -41.88 -6.78 -6.95
N LEU A 186 -40.63 -7.03 -7.39
CA LEU A 186 -39.75 -6.00 -7.99
C LEU A 186 -40.32 -5.48 -9.31
N ASN A 187 -40.85 -6.36 -10.18
CA ASN A 187 -41.48 -5.95 -11.44
C ASN A 187 -42.70 -5.05 -11.17
N LYS A 188 -43.50 -5.37 -10.14
CA LYS A 188 -44.64 -4.55 -9.79
C LYS A 188 -44.22 -3.21 -9.20
N LEU A 189 -43.18 -3.17 -8.34
CA LEU A 189 -42.61 -1.93 -7.79
C LEU A 189 -42.10 -1.01 -8.92
N ALA A 190 -41.50 -1.57 -9.95
CA ALA A 190 -40.99 -0.80 -11.08
C ALA A 190 -42.11 -0.13 -11.91
N THR A 191 -43.35 -0.60 -11.83
CA THR A 191 -44.47 0.03 -12.55
C THR A 191 -44.99 1.30 -11.88
N PHE A 192 -44.66 1.55 -10.62
CA PHE A 192 -45.16 2.70 -9.87
C PHE A 192 -44.31 3.94 -10.07
N ARG A 193 -44.91 5.02 -10.55
CA ARG A 193 -44.24 6.29 -10.80
C ARG A 193 -44.04 7.10 -9.52
N TYR A 194 -45.01 7.06 -8.58
CA TYR A 194 -44.99 7.87 -7.38
C TYR A 194 -44.59 7.07 -6.13
N LYS A 195 -43.87 7.73 -5.19
CA LYS A 195 -43.42 7.15 -3.94
C LYS A 195 -44.56 6.55 -3.13
N ALA A 196 -45.66 7.32 -2.97
CA ALA A 196 -46.81 6.87 -2.18
C ALA A 196 -47.42 5.56 -2.69
N GLN A 197 -47.45 5.32 -4.02
CA GLN A 197 -47.91 4.06 -4.59
C GLN A 197 -46.99 2.90 -4.29
N ARG A 198 -45.67 3.13 -4.30
CA ARG A 198 -44.68 2.13 -3.91
C ARG A 198 -44.78 1.77 -2.45
N ASP A 199 -44.90 2.78 -1.58
CA ASP A 199 -45.01 2.58 -0.13
C ASP A 199 -46.29 1.78 0.19
N ALA A 200 -47.45 2.13 -0.37
CA ALA A 200 -48.70 1.38 -0.20
C ALA A 200 -48.62 -0.06 -0.73
N PHE A 201 -47.84 -0.34 -1.77
CA PHE A 201 -47.62 -1.69 -2.26
C PHE A 201 -46.68 -2.48 -1.34
N ILE A 202 -45.65 -1.84 -0.78
CA ILE A 202 -44.75 -2.44 0.20
C ILE A 202 -45.53 -2.85 1.45
N ASP A 203 -46.44 -2.02 1.94
CA ASP A 203 -47.31 -2.35 3.09
C ASP A 203 -48.20 -3.57 2.79
N LYS A 204 -48.80 -3.64 1.59
CA LYS A 204 -49.56 -4.81 1.15
C LYS A 204 -48.69 -6.08 1.00
N ALA A 205 -47.44 -5.97 0.60
CA ALA A 205 -46.48 -7.07 0.55
C ALA A 205 -46.17 -7.56 1.99
N ARG A 206 -46.07 -6.64 2.94
CA ARG A 206 -45.85 -6.93 4.36
C ARG A 206 -47.02 -7.72 4.97
N GLU A 207 -48.24 -7.33 4.63
CA GLU A 207 -49.46 -8.08 5.04
C GLU A 207 -49.47 -9.52 4.52
N LYS A 208 -48.80 -9.77 3.39
CA LYS A 208 -48.63 -11.11 2.78
C LYS A 208 -47.41 -11.89 3.27
N GLY A 209 -46.75 -11.40 4.33
CA GLY A 209 -45.59 -12.04 4.93
C GLY A 209 -44.27 -11.77 4.21
N PHE A 210 -44.17 -10.70 3.39
CA PHE A 210 -42.93 -10.30 2.75
C PHE A 210 -42.43 -8.98 3.31
N LEU A 211 -41.13 -8.94 3.67
CA LEU A 211 -40.41 -7.72 3.99
C LEU A 211 -39.69 -7.21 2.75
N VAL A 212 -40.11 -6.06 2.25
CA VAL A 212 -39.43 -5.39 1.13
C VAL A 212 -38.50 -4.32 1.72
N VAL A 213 -37.20 -4.54 1.57
CA VAL A 213 -36.16 -3.63 2.02
C VAL A 213 -35.80 -2.65 0.90
N ASN A 214 -35.95 -1.36 1.12
CA ASN A 214 -35.55 -0.32 0.20
C ASN A 214 -34.10 0.11 0.49
N ASN A 215 -33.19 -0.20 -0.42
CA ASN A 215 -31.78 0.12 -0.31
C ASN A 215 -31.39 1.49 -0.91
N GLY A 216 -32.34 2.25 -1.46
CA GLY A 216 -32.07 3.52 -2.16
C GLY A 216 -31.26 4.51 -1.30
N GLY A 217 -31.56 4.60 0.00
CA GLY A 217 -30.83 5.44 0.95
C GLY A 217 -29.36 4.99 1.12
N LYS A 218 -29.13 3.69 1.27
CA LYS A 218 -27.79 3.09 1.43
C LYS A 218 -26.95 3.29 0.15
N ILE A 219 -27.53 3.01 -1.02
CA ILE A 219 -26.88 3.21 -2.32
C ILE A 219 -26.52 4.69 -2.52
N SER A 220 -27.44 5.60 -2.21
CA SER A 220 -27.19 7.04 -2.30
C SER A 220 -26.09 7.49 -1.34
N GLN A 221 -26.05 6.96 -0.13
CA GLN A 221 -25.00 7.22 0.84
C GLN A 221 -23.64 6.70 0.35
N ALA A 222 -23.60 5.48 -0.18
CA ALA A 222 -22.38 4.90 -0.74
C ALA A 222 -21.84 5.74 -1.92
N LYS A 223 -22.72 6.18 -2.84
CA LYS A 223 -22.35 7.07 -3.95
C LYS A 223 -21.76 8.40 -3.47
N ARG A 224 -22.31 9.01 -2.42
CA ARG A 224 -21.75 10.23 -1.83
C ARG A 224 -20.38 10.05 -1.22
N GLN A 225 -20.06 8.85 -0.76
CA GLN A 225 -18.77 8.53 -0.14
C GLN A 225 -17.64 8.30 -1.15
N VAL A 226 -17.95 8.14 -2.44
CA VAL A 226 -16.97 7.82 -3.50
C VAL A 226 -15.88 8.88 -3.61
N VAL A 227 -16.24 10.14 -3.81
CA VAL A 227 -15.28 11.22 -4.09
C VAL A 227 -14.47 11.62 -2.86
N ASN A 228 -15.03 11.47 -1.66
CA ASN A 228 -14.37 11.82 -0.40
C ASN A 228 -13.14 10.97 -0.07
N SER A 229 -12.90 9.92 -0.81
CA SER A 229 -11.98 8.87 -0.38
C SER A 229 -10.68 8.74 -1.19
N ILE A 230 -10.42 9.60 -2.17
CA ILE A 230 -9.32 9.35 -3.12
C ILE A 230 -8.24 10.41 -3.05
N VAL A 231 -6.99 10.06 -2.70
CA VAL A 231 -5.76 10.85 -3.03
C VAL A 231 -4.44 10.16 -2.61
N GLN A 232 -3.78 9.20 -3.43
CA GLN A 232 -2.45 8.61 -3.02
C GLN A 232 -1.59 7.85 -4.07
N GLY A 233 -0.30 7.45 -3.74
CA GLY A 233 0.77 6.87 -4.59
C GLY A 233 0.80 5.32 -4.70
N CYS A 234 1.64 4.65 -5.60
CA CYS A 234 1.33 3.29 -6.07
C CYS A 234 2.46 2.44 -6.63
N GLN A 235 2.26 1.08 -6.61
CA GLN A 235 3.13 0.04 -7.14
C GLN A 235 2.40 -0.86 -8.16
N LEU A 236 3.17 -1.58 -8.99
CA LEU A 236 2.63 -2.53 -9.97
C LEU A 236 2.04 -3.78 -9.29
N GLY A 237 1.01 -4.38 -9.90
CA GLY A 237 0.25 -5.50 -9.30
C GLY A 237 1.04 -6.77 -9.01
N ASN A 238 2.13 -7.04 -9.75
CA ASN A 238 3.02 -8.17 -9.52
C ASN A 238 4.09 -7.94 -8.43
N THR A 239 4.09 -6.77 -7.78
CA THR A 239 4.98 -6.47 -6.65
C THR A 239 4.71 -7.44 -5.51
N LEU A 240 5.77 -8.06 -4.99
CA LEU A 240 5.68 -9.03 -3.90
C LEU A 240 5.73 -8.34 -2.55
N LEU A 241 4.80 -8.71 -1.68
CA LEU A 241 4.73 -8.31 -0.28
C LEU A 241 4.98 -9.52 0.61
N HIS A 242 5.71 -9.35 1.70
CA HIS A 242 5.84 -10.35 2.75
C HIS A 242 4.75 -10.10 3.80
N THR A 243 3.79 -11.01 3.88
CA THR A 243 2.64 -10.95 4.79
C THR A 243 2.70 -12.06 5.83
N LYS A 244 2.18 -11.80 7.02
CA LYS A 244 2.13 -12.78 8.12
C LYS A 244 1.16 -13.91 7.80
N GLU A 245 0.02 -13.59 7.20
CA GLU A 245 -1.10 -14.50 6.95
C GLU A 245 -0.86 -15.42 5.76
N TYR A 246 -0.36 -14.85 4.64
CA TYR A 246 -0.28 -15.54 3.35
C TYR A 246 1.15 -15.72 2.83
N GLY A 247 2.17 -15.37 3.62
CA GLY A 247 3.56 -15.42 3.18
C GLY A 247 3.90 -14.32 2.17
N ILE A 248 4.73 -14.64 1.20
CA ILE A 248 5.15 -13.71 0.14
C ILE A 248 4.16 -13.83 -1.02
N VAL A 249 3.39 -12.78 -1.25
CA VAL A 249 2.29 -12.73 -2.23
C VAL A 249 2.35 -11.49 -3.11
N LYS A 250 1.76 -11.56 -4.30
CA LYS A 250 1.61 -10.39 -5.17
C LYS A 250 0.58 -9.43 -4.58
N ILE A 251 0.88 -8.14 -4.61
CA ILE A 251 0.01 -7.11 -4.03
C ILE A 251 -1.41 -7.15 -4.63
N GLN A 252 -1.54 -7.46 -5.92
CA GLN A 252 -2.84 -7.55 -6.58
C GLN A 252 -3.72 -8.71 -6.08
N ASP A 253 -3.12 -9.81 -5.59
CA ASP A 253 -3.85 -11.01 -5.17
C ASP A 253 -4.51 -10.84 -3.80
N VAL A 254 -4.06 -9.86 -3.02
CA VAL A 254 -4.52 -9.56 -1.66
C VAL A 254 -5.19 -8.19 -1.55
N VAL A 255 -5.63 -7.64 -2.67
CA VAL A 255 -6.34 -6.34 -2.70
C VAL A 255 -7.64 -6.43 -1.91
N GLY A 256 -7.80 -5.47 -1.01
CA GLY A 256 -8.98 -5.40 -0.14
C GLY A 256 -8.84 -6.06 1.20
N GLU A 257 -7.74 -6.75 1.42
CA GLU A 257 -7.41 -7.36 2.69
C GLU A 257 -6.75 -6.34 3.63
N SER A 258 -6.99 -6.51 4.93
CA SER A 258 -6.23 -5.89 6.02
C SER A 258 -5.32 -6.94 6.61
N LEU A 259 -4.02 -6.84 6.32
CA LEU A 259 -3.01 -7.85 6.63
C LEU A 259 -1.90 -7.29 7.51
N HIS A 260 -1.07 -8.17 8.07
CA HIS A 260 0.19 -7.77 8.65
C HIS A 260 1.29 -7.92 7.60
N VAL A 261 1.90 -6.80 7.20
CA VAL A 261 3.03 -6.77 6.27
C VAL A 261 4.35 -6.60 7.03
N TRP A 262 5.43 -7.14 6.48
CA TRP A 262 6.76 -6.98 7.02
C TRP A 262 7.30 -5.58 6.72
N ASP A 263 7.75 -4.84 7.74
CA ASP A 263 8.32 -3.51 7.58
C ASP A 263 9.87 -3.47 7.61
N GLY A 264 10.49 -4.63 7.74
CA GLY A 264 11.94 -4.78 7.87
C GLY A 264 12.41 -4.93 9.33
N LYS A 265 11.51 -4.76 10.30
CA LYS A 265 11.78 -4.89 11.74
C LYS A 265 10.72 -5.69 12.47
N ASP A 266 9.44 -5.50 12.11
CA ASP A 266 8.31 -6.14 12.75
C ASP A 266 7.12 -6.26 11.79
N TRP A 267 6.10 -7.03 12.21
CA TRP A 267 4.82 -7.09 11.53
C TRP A 267 4.00 -5.83 11.82
N THR A 268 3.61 -5.11 10.78
CA THR A 268 2.75 -3.94 10.88
C THR A 268 1.43 -4.18 10.16
N ARG A 269 0.31 -3.82 10.80
CA ARG A 269 -0.99 -3.92 10.15
C ARG A 269 -1.07 -2.92 8.99
N ALA A 270 -1.59 -3.38 7.87
CA ALA A 270 -1.72 -2.59 6.67
C ALA A 270 -2.95 -2.97 5.86
N ASP A 271 -3.47 -2.01 5.09
CA ASP A 271 -4.55 -2.23 4.13
C ASP A 271 -3.99 -2.24 2.71
N ILE A 272 -4.33 -3.25 1.93
CA ILE A 272 -3.88 -3.39 0.55
C ILE A 272 -4.93 -2.84 -0.40
N VAL A 273 -4.56 -1.87 -1.24
CA VAL A 273 -5.54 -1.11 -2.03
C VAL A 273 -5.16 -0.99 -3.51
N TYR A 274 -6.18 -1.01 -4.35
CA TYR A 274 -6.04 -0.61 -5.75
C TYR A 274 -6.13 0.91 -5.89
N THR A 275 -5.25 1.51 -6.66
CA THR A 275 -5.10 2.98 -6.73
C THR A 275 -5.38 3.56 -8.11
N GLY A 276 -5.87 2.75 -9.04
CA GLY A 276 -6.18 3.15 -10.42
C GLY A 276 -4.98 3.04 -11.36
N LYS A 277 -5.18 3.46 -12.61
CA LYS A 277 -4.11 3.46 -13.62
C LYS A 277 -3.20 4.65 -13.45
N LYS A 278 -1.89 4.40 -13.38
CA LYS A 278 -0.85 5.43 -13.30
C LYS A 278 0.28 5.15 -14.25
N GLN A 279 1.04 6.20 -14.56
CA GLN A 279 2.22 6.13 -15.40
C GLN A 279 3.22 5.15 -14.79
N LEU A 280 3.79 4.30 -15.60
CA LEU A 280 4.72 3.26 -15.19
C LEU A 280 6.16 3.79 -15.18
N CYS A 281 6.89 3.46 -14.12
CA CYS A 281 8.31 3.72 -13.95
C CYS A 281 9.01 2.43 -13.55
N HIS A 282 10.03 2.04 -14.29
CA HIS A 282 10.91 0.92 -13.99
C HIS A 282 12.17 1.40 -13.31
N VAL A 283 12.49 0.84 -12.16
CA VAL A 283 13.75 1.07 -11.44
C VAL A 283 14.57 -0.20 -11.53
N LYS A 284 15.68 -0.15 -12.27
CA LYS A 284 16.62 -1.28 -12.39
C LYS A 284 17.78 -1.08 -11.42
N TYR A 285 18.06 -2.12 -10.67
CA TYR A 285 19.17 -2.15 -9.73
C TYR A 285 20.40 -2.82 -10.35
N ASN A 286 21.56 -2.44 -9.88
CA ASN A 286 22.86 -2.90 -10.41
C ASN A 286 23.02 -4.43 -10.40
N ARG A 287 22.25 -5.13 -9.57
CA ARG A 287 22.25 -6.60 -9.49
C ARG A 287 21.21 -7.29 -10.34
N GLY A 288 20.45 -6.53 -11.12
CA GLY A 288 19.48 -7.06 -12.09
C GLY A 288 18.05 -7.17 -11.58
N ILE A 289 17.78 -6.88 -10.31
CA ILE A 289 16.40 -6.79 -9.81
C ILE A 289 15.74 -5.55 -10.40
N GLU A 290 14.48 -5.66 -10.75
CA GLU A 290 13.64 -4.55 -11.21
C GLU A 290 12.49 -4.31 -10.24
N PHE A 291 12.23 -3.03 -9.96
CA PHE A 291 11.09 -2.58 -9.17
C PHE A 291 10.24 -1.63 -10.01
N SER A 292 9.00 -2.01 -10.26
CA SER A 292 8.08 -1.26 -11.11
C SER A 292 7.01 -0.56 -10.28
N CYS A 293 6.89 0.76 -10.44
CA CYS A 293 6.01 1.60 -9.62
C CYS A 293 5.62 2.88 -10.37
N SER A 294 4.88 3.77 -9.72
CA SER A 294 4.64 5.11 -10.27
C SER A 294 5.85 6.04 -10.08
N PRO A 295 6.06 7.05 -10.94
CA PRO A 295 7.21 7.96 -10.85
C PRO A 295 7.34 8.73 -9.54
N ASN A 296 6.25 8.91 -8.82
CA ASN A 296 6.19 9.56 -7.51
C ASN A 296 6.27 8.60 -6.32
N HIS A 297 6.45 7.31 -6.57
CA HIS A 297 6.64 6.33 -5.51
C HIS A 297 7.96 6.56 -4.78
N LYS A 298 7.99 6.35 -3.46
CA LYS A 298 9.16 6.67 -2.63
C LYS A 298 9.88 5.42 -2.15
N LEU A 299 11.19 5.40 -2.36
CA LEU A 299 12.12 4.38 -1.88
C LEU A 299 13.05 4.97 -0.81
N LEU A 300 13.49 4.16 0.13
CA LEU A 300 14.39 4.59 1.19
C LEU A 300 15.85 4.60 0.68
N GLU A 301 16.39 5.80 0.45
CA GLU A 301 17.79 6.01 0.10
C GLU A 301 18.65 5.99 1.38
N ILE A 302 19.79 5.31 1.32
CA ILE A 302 20.81 5.34 2.36
C ILE A 302 22.14 5.88 1.77
N ASN A 303 22.73 6.88 2.41
CA ASN A 303 24.01 7.42 1.97
C ASN A 303 25.21 6.65 2.56
N THR A 304 26.42 6.97 2.12
CA THR A 304 27.66 6.33 2.60
C THR A 304 27.96 6.56 4.08
N ARG A 305 27.29 7.52 4.74
CA ARG A 305 27.42 7.82 6.16
C ARG A 305 26.32 7.18 7.01
N GLY A 306 25.41 6.38 6.39
CA GLY A 306 24.29 5.71 7.07
C GLY A 306 23.05 6.58 7.27
N SER A 307 23.05 7.82 6.79
CA SER A 307 21.87 8.67 6.84
C SER A 307 20.83 8.24 5.81
N GLU A 308 19.59 8.18 6.21
CA GLU A 308 18.46 7.68 5.44
C GLU A 308 17.47 8.78 5.10
N LYS A 309 16.91 8.73 3.90
CA LYS A 309 15.79 9.59 3.48
C LYS A 309 14.97 8.93 2.39
N PHE A 310 13.68 9.24 2.34
CA PHE A 310 12.84 8.82 1.22
C PHE A 310 13.06 9.71 -0.01
N ILE A 311 13.12 9.07 -1.18
CA ILE A 311 13.31 9.73 -2.47
C ILE A 311 12.30 9.20 -3.49
N GLU A 312 11.73 10.08 -4.31
CA GLU A 312 10.84 9.66 -5.40
C GLU A 312 11.61 8.97 -6.52
N THR A 313 10.97 7.98 -7.14
CA THR A 313 11.62 7.17 -8.19
C THR A 313 12.03 8.01 -9.39
N ARG A 314 11.27 9.07 -9.74
CA ARG A 314 11.65 10.01 -10.80
C ARG A 314 12.95 10.79 -10.52
N ASP A 315 13.31 10.95 -9.24
CA ASP A 315 14.48 11.75 -8.84
C ASP A 315 15.73 10.90 -8.61
N LEU A 316 15.64 9.58 -8.81
CA LEU A 316 16.75 8.65 -8.57
C LEU A 316 17.94 8.93 -9.48
N MET A 317 17.70 9.35 -10.72
CA MET A 317 18.75 9.62 -11.71
C MET A 317 19.21 11.08 -11.74
N ASN A 318 18.63 11.97 -10.95
CA ASN A 318 19.00 13.39 -10.88
C ASN A 318 20.33 13.66 -10.17
N SER A 319 21.16 12.65 -9.97
CA SER A 319 22.45 12.75 -9.28
C SER A 319 23.59 12.23 -10.16
N LYS A 320 24.76 12.89 -10.08
CA LYS A 320 25.99 12.40 -10.72
C LYS A 320 26.50 11.08 -10.13
N MET A 321 26.10 10.76 -8.90
CA MET A 321 26.47 9.51 -8.21
C MET A 321 25.27 8.57 -8.18
N LYS A 322 25.50 7.27 -8.42
CA LYS A 322 24.47 6.23 -8.28
C LYS A 322 23.91 6.22 -6.86
N ARG A 323 22.59 6.24 -6.73
CA ARG A 323 21.90 6.20 -5.45
C ARG A 323 21.81 4.79 -4.90
N ARG A 324 21.78 4.69 -3.58
CA ARG A 324 21.68 3.42 -2.84
C ARG A 324 20.32 3.32 -2.20
N ILE A 325 19.57 2.28 -2.51
CA ILE A 325 18.26 2.01 -1.92
C ILE A 325 18.40 0.91 -0.88
N ARG A 326 17.80 1.12 0.29
CA ARG A 326 17.83 0.19 1.39
C ARG A 326 17.10 -1.09 1.06
N CYS A 327 17.76 -2.23 1.27
CA CYS A 327 17.20 -3.56 1.14
C CYS A 327 16.67 -4.06 2.49
N ASN A 328 15.85 -5.10 2.43
CA ASN A 328 15.52 -5.91 3.60
C ASN A 328 16.80 -6.54 4.18
N GLU A 329 16.92 -6.60 5.50
CA GLU A 329 18.10 -7.10 6.20
C GLU A 329 17.78 -8.33 7.08
N SER A 330 16.51 -8.66 7.23
CA SER A 330 16.08 -9.70 8.15
C SER A 330 14.87 -10.45 7.64
N TYR A 331 14.69 -11.65 8.17
CA TYR A 331 13.58 -12.53 7.84
C TYR A 331 12.81 -12.91 9.10
N ILE A 332 11.51 -13.02 8.96
CA ILE A 332 10.59 -13.56 9.95
C ILE A 332 9.63 -14.53 9.25
N LYS A 333 9.29 -15.61 9.94
CA LYS A 333 8.37 -16.64 9.42
C LYS A 333 6.94 -16.12 9.31
N SER A 334 6.26 -16.46 8.19
CA SER A 334 4.81 -16.28 8.02
C SER A 334 4.01 -17.42 8.64
N ASN A 335 2.70 -17.25 8.76
CA ASN A 335 1.81 -18.28 9.32
C ASN A 335 1.29 -19.27 8.27
N TYR A 336 1.44 -18.96 6.98
CA TYR A 336 0.94 -19.83 5.92
C TYR A 336 1.77 -21.13 5.87
N VAL A 337 1.07 -22.24 5.72
CA VAL A 337 1.64 -23.59 5.55
C VAL A 337 0.99 -24.20 4.32
N TYR A 338 1.82 -24.73 3.44
CA TYR A 338 1.38 -25.43 2.24
C TYR A 338 0.54 -26.66 2.61
N THR A 339 -0.56 -26.87 1.87
CA THR A 339 -1.41 -28.03 2.01
C THR A 339 -1.65 -28.65 0.65
N SER A 340 -1.41 -29.95 0.53
CA SER A 340 -1.58 -30.72 -0.69
C SER A 340 -3.05 -30.88 -1.05
N LYS A 341 -3.36 -30.77 -2.36
CA LYS A 341 -4.71 -31.06 -2.86
C LYS A 341 -4.92 -32.57 -2.96
N ARG A 342 -5.76 -33.12 -2.08
CA ARG A 342 -6.10 -34.54 -2.09
C ARG A 342 -6.95 -34.87 -3.31
N THR A 343 -6.63 -35.98 -4.01
CA THR A 343 -7.45 -36.49 -5.12
C THR A 343 -8.54 -37.42 -4.59
N THR A 344 -9.75 -37.33 -5.12
CA THR A 344 -10.87 -38.23 -4.80
C THR A 344 -10.86 -39.49 -5.65
N ASP A 345 -9.99 -39.58 -6.67
CA ASP A 345 -9.90 -40.73 -7.54
C ASP A 345 -9.32 -41.94 -6.81
N ARG A 346 -10.05 -43.04 -6.80
CA ARG A 346 -9.57 -44.31 -6.26
C ARG A 346 -8.38 -44.78 -7.09
N LEU A 347 -7.20 -44.68 -6.51
CA LEU A 347 -6.00 -45.30 -7.08
C LEU A 347 -6.13 -46.83 -7.04
N ALA A 348 -5.45 -47.50 -8.01
CA ALA A 348 -5.44 -48.95 -8.08
C ALA A 348 -4.97 -49.58 -6.75
N ARG A 349 -5.56 -50.70 -6.34
CA ARG A 349 -5.18 -51.48 -5.16
C ARG A 349 -3.65 -51.70 -5.21
N ASN A 350 -2.94 -51.33 -4.15
CA ASN A 350 -1.47 -51.46 -3.95
C ASN A 350 -0.58 -50.25 -4.33
N THR A 351 -1.09 -49.04 -4.49
CA THR A 351 -0.27 -47.83 -4.56
C THR A 351 -0.31 -47.09 -3.21
N HIS A 352 0.88 -46.79 -2.67
CA HIS A 352 0.98 -45.91 -1.51
C HIS A 352 0.70 -44.48 -1.95
N GLU A 353 -0.27 -43.82 -1.29
CA GLU A 353 -0.59 -42.43 -1.52
C GLU A 353 0.21 -41.58 -0.56
N TYR A 354 1.24 -40.89 -1.09
CA TYR A 354 2.01 -39.89 -0.35
C TYR A 354 1.77 -38.53 -0.99
N TYR A 355 1.66 -37.51 -0.15
CA TYR A 355 1.55 -36.10 -0.54
C TYR A 355 2.67 -35.32 0.14
N LEU A 356 2.99 -34.13 -0.38
CA LEU A 356 4.08 -33.30 0.14
C LEU A 356 3.86 -32.88 1.61
N ASP A 357 2.63 -32.61 2.02
CA ASP A 357 2.30 -32.25 3.39
C ASP A 357 2.22 -33.45 4.37
N ASP A 358 2.27 -34.69 3.86
CA ASP A 358 2.44 -35.89 4.70
C ASP A 358 3.92 -36.11 5.09
N ILE A 359 4.83 -35.42 4.40
CA ILE A 359 6.28 -35.69 4.47
C ILE A 359 6.92 -35.10 5.74
N GLY A 360 6.32 -34.11 6.38
CA GLY A 360 6.83 -33.49 7.60
C GLY A 360 6.60 -31.99 7.67
N ASP A 361 7.49 -31.27 8.37
CA ASP A 361 7.39 -29.82 8.44
C ASP A 361 7.76 -29.16 7.10
N SER A 362 7.24 -27.94 6.87
CA SER A 362 7.46 -27.18 5.64
C SER A 362 8.93 -27.00 5.28
N TYR A 363 9.81 -26.82 6.28
CA TYR A 363 11.24 -26.60 6.04
C TYR A 363 11.92 -27.85 5.47
N LYS A 364 11.69 -29.03 6.07
CA LYS A 364 12.23 -30.31 5.58
C LYS A 364 11.65 -30.65 4.20
N THR A 365 10.35 -30.43 3.99
CA THR A 365 9.69 -30.58 2.69
C THR A 365 10.36 -29.68 1.64
N GLY A 366 10.67 -28.45 2.02
CA GLY A 366 11.45 -27.53 1.17
C GLY A 366 12.83 -28.09 0.81
N ILE A 367 13.62 -28.56 1.80
CA ILE A 367 14.93 -29.19 1.57
C ILE A 367 14.81 -30.33 0.58
N PHE A 368 13.84 -31.20 0.78
CA PHE A 368 13.58 -32.32 -0.13
C PHE A 368 13.33 -31.84 -1.57
N LEU A 369 12.46 -30.86 -1.76
CA LEU A 369 12.18 -30.30 -3.08
C LEU A 369 13.41 -29.62 -3.70
N GLY A 370 14.21 -28.92 -2.90
CA GLY A 370 15.45 -28.27 -3.36
C GLY A 370 16.51 -29.30 -3.80
N ARG A 371 16.69 -30.35 -3.03
CA ARG A 371 17.59 -31.48 -3.41
C ARG A 371 17.05 -32.23 -4.62
N LEU A 372 15.74 -32.38 -4.75
CA LEU A 372 15.13 -33.01 -5.91
C LEU A 372 15.31 -32.16 -7.18
N ALA A 373 15.31 -30.85 -7.05
CA ALA A 373 15.54 -29.94 -8.17
C ALA A 373 16.99 -29.98 -8.68
N SER A 374 17.97 -30.17 -7.79
CA SER A 374 19.39 -30.31 -8.14
C SER A 374 19.74 -31.76 -8.59
N ASP A 375 19.69 -32.71 -7.68
CA ASP A 375 20.20 -34.11 -7.88
C ASP A 375 19.08 -35.15 -7.94
N GLY A 376 17.84 -34.72 -8.06
CA GLY A 376 16.69 -35.60 -8.05
C GLY A 376 16.30 -36.17 -9.41
N HIS A 377 15.54 -37.25 -9.34
CA HIS A 377 14.90 -37.86 -10.50
C HIS A 377 13.42 -38.04 -10.26
N LEU A 378 12.63 -37.61 -11.23
CA LEU A 378 11.19 -37.75 -11.23
C LEU A 378 10.74 -38.52 -12.46
N SER A 379 10.07 -39.67 -12.26
CA SER A 379 9.38 -40.40 -13.31
C SER A 379 7.88 -40.38 -13.06
N TYR A 380 7.13 -39.96 -14.05
CA TYR A 380 5.66 -39.98 -14.03
C TYR A 380 5.14 -40.58 -15.33
N THR A 381 4.69 -41.84 -15.23
CA THR A 381 4.10 -42.57 -16.36
C THR A 381 2.80 -43.23 -15.91
N THR A 382 2.03 -43.78 -16.89
CA THR A 382 0.81 -44.56 -16.60
C THR A 382 1.12 -45.84 -15.83
N GLU A 383 2.29 -46.45 -16.08
CA GLU A 383 2.68 -47.78 -15.53
C GLU A 383 3.52 -47.65 -14.27
N ARG A 384 4.47 -46.69 -14.22
CA ARG A 384 5.37 -46.48 -13.08
C ARG A 384 5.59 -45.00 -12.82
N SER A 385 5.39 -44.64 -11.57
CA SER A 385 5.72 -43.30 -11.10
C SER A 385 6.57 -43.42 -9.85
N TYR A 386 7.70 -42.72 -9.80
CA TYR A 386 8.57 -42.71 -8.65
C TYR A 386 9.31 -41.38 -8.52
N VAL A 387 9.66 -41.07 -7.30
CA VAL A 387 10.49 -39.92 -6.93
C VAL A 387 11.78 -40.48 -6.31
N GLY A 388 12.93 -39.95 -6.71
CA GLY A 388 14.20 -40.41 -6.22
C GLY A 388 15.21 -39.30 -6.05
N LEU A 389 16.07 -39.44 -5.01
CA LEU A 389 17.23 -38.61 -4.77
C LEU A 389 18.50 -39.39 -5.03
N LEU A 390 19.49 -38.76 -5.64
CA LEU A 390 20.83 -39.26 -5.77
C LEU A 390 21.74 -38.48 -4.82
N VAL A 391 22.38 -39.17 -3.87
CA VAL A 391 23.20 -38.53 -2.83
C VAL A 391 24.58 -39.19 -2.82
N ALA A 392 25.61 -38.36 -2.85
CA ALA A 392 26.99 -38.84 -2.76
C ALA A 392 27.35 -39.17 -1.30
N GLU A 393 28.35 -40.07 -1.10
CA GLU A 393 28.80 -40.49 0.24
C GLU A 393 29.18 -39.31 1.15
N HIS A 394 29.78 -38.28 0.58
CA HIS A 394 30.19 -37.08 1.32
C HIS A 394 29.04 -36.10 1.61
N GLU A 395 27.82 -36.42 1.19
CA GLU A 395 26.59 -35.64 1.42
C GLU A 395 25.53 -36.42 2.21
N ILE A 396 25.97 -37.47 2.91
CA ILE A 396 25.07 -38.42 3.59
C ILE A 396 24.21 -37.75 4.66
N GLU A 397 24.66 -36.62 5.21
CA GLU A 397 23.92 -35.81 6.18
C GLU A 397 22.57 -35.37 5.68
N VAL A 398 22.39 -35.23 4.35
CA VAL A 398 21.11 -34.92 3.73
C VAL A 398 20.10 -36.03 3.98
N LEU A 399 20.51 -37.29 3.84
CA LEU A 399 19.61 -38.42 4.11
C LEU A 399 19.27 -38.54 5.58
N ASP A 400 20.20 -38.25 6.48
CA ASP A 400 19.93 -38.24 7.92
C ASP A 400 18.93 -37.14 8.28
N MET A 401 19.02 -35.95 7.66
CA MET A 401 18.06 -34.88 7.88
C MET A 401 16.67 -35.21 7.33
N LEU A 402 16.59 -35.93 6.23
CA LEU A 402 15.35 -36.35 5.57
C LEU A 402 14.83 -37.71 6.06
N LYS A 403 15.45 -38.32 7.06
CA LYS A 403 15.14 -39.66 7.53
C LYS A 403 13.67 -39.85 7.93
N ASP A 404 13.11 -38.91 8.62
CA ASP A 404 11.70 -38.95 9.04
C ASP A 404 10.75 -38.91 7.85
N ILE A 405 11.10 -38.13 6.82
CA ILE A 405 10.37 -37.99 5.58
C ILE A 405 10.46 -39.25 4.71
N THR A 406 11.64 -39.83 4.68
CA THR A 406 12.00 -40.90 3.73
C THR A 406 12.06 -42.25 4.39
N SER A 407 11.49 -42.45 5.58
CA SER A 407 11.51 -43.70 6.34
C SER A 407 10.98 -44.93 5.59
N CYS A 408 10.03 -44.69 4.63
CA CYS A 408 9.46 -45.74 3.79
C CYS A 408 10.17 -45.91 2.42
N TRP A 409 11.23 -45.14 2.17
CA TRP A 409 11.91 -45.19 0.88
C TRP A 409 12.93 -46.31 0.83
N VAL A 410 13.17 -46.80 -0.40
CA VAL A 410 14.16 -47.83 -0.63
C VAL A 410 15.49 -47.18 -1.01
N THR A 411 16.55 -47.55 -0.29
CA THR A 411 17.91 -47.06 -0.55
C THR A 411 18.72 -48.16 -1.26
N HIS A 412 19.31 -47.80 -2.39
CA HIS A 412 20.24 -48.67 -3.14
C HIS A 412 21.61 -47.98 -3.20
N GLU A 413 22.64 -48.68 -2.80
CA GLU A 413 24.04 -48.28 -3.03
C GLU A 413 24.38 -48.53 -4.50
N ARG A 414 24.94 -47.56 -5.18
CA ARG A 414 25.52 -47.70 -6.53
C ARG A 414 26.98 -47.26 -6.50
N VAL A 415 27.85 -48.10 -6.93
CA VAL A 415 29.24 -47.74 -7.17
C VAL A 415 29.35 -47.27 -8.62
N ILE A 416 29.61 -45.99 -8.84
CA ILE A 416 29.86 -45.43 -10.16
C ILE A 416 31.38 -45.24 -10.30
N GLY A 417 31.90 -45.83 -11.34
CA GLY A 417 33.26 -45.89 -11.84
C GLY A 417 34.31 -44.94 -11.30
N VAL A 418 35.55 -45.35 -11.46
CA VAL A 418 36.76 -44.66 -10.99
C VAL A 418 36.96 -43.37 -11.80
N ARG A 419 36.76 -42.21 -11.21
CA ARG A 419 37.31 -40.96 -11.72
C ARG A 419 38.54 -40.62 -10.90
N GLU A 420 39.70 -40.49 -11.54
CA GLU A 420 40.97 -40.14 -10.90
C GLU A 420 41.44 -41.09 -9.78
N GLY A 421 41.19 -42.42 -9.93
CA GLY A 421 41.64 -43.40 -8.98
C GLY A 421 40.86 -43.53 -7.67
N ARG A 422 39.74 -42.79 -7.53
CA ARG A 422 38.84 -42.86 -6.36
C ARG A 422 37.51 -43.46 -6.75
N THR A 423 37.03 -44.44 -5.99
CA THR A 423 35.71 -45.03 -6.10
C THR A 423 34.71 -44.07 -5.46
N GLN A 424 33.75 -43.56 -6.20
CA GLN A 424 32.68 -42.72 -5.64
C GLN A 424 31.45 -43.61 -5.38
N LYS A 425 31.01 -43.64 -4.13
CA LYS A 425 29.77 -44.30 -3.75
C LYS A 425 28.62 -43.28 -3.85
N LEU A 426 27.54 -43.72 -4.48
CA LEU A 426 26.29 -42.96 -4.60
C LEU A 426 25.17 -43.79 -3.99
N TYR A 427 24.31 -43.12 -3.29
CA TYR A 427 23.09 -43.69 -2.71
C TYR A 427 21.86 -43.21 -3.51
N TRP A 428 21.17 -44.19 -4.10
CA TRP A 428 19.90 -43.95 -4.76
C TRP A 428 18.77 -44.21 -3.75
N HIS A 429 18.03 -43.15 -3.41
CA HIS A 429 16.97 -43.19 -2.42
C HIS A 429 15.66 -42.86 -3.11
N SER A 430 14.67 -43.77 -3.13
CA SER A 430 13.47 -43.57 -3.93
C SER A 430 12.19 -44.15 -3.32
N VAL A 431 11.05 -43.58 -3.68
CA VAL A 431 9.72 -44.07 -3.34
C VAL A 431 8.86 -44.14 -4.60
N GLY A 432 8.04 -45.19 -4.70
CA GLY A 432 7.02 -45.34 -5.73
C GLY A 432 5.72 -44.73 -5.25
N SER A 433 5.37 -43.52 -5.74
CA SER A 433 4.09 -42.88 -5.45
C SER A 433 3.67 -42.06 -6.66
N LYS A 434 2.46 -42.33 -7.17
CA LYS A 434 1.88 -41.61 -8.30
C LYS A 434 1.38 -40.24 -7.88
N THR A 435 0.79 -40.12 -6.70
CA THR A 435 0.28 -38.87 -6.14
C THR A 435 1.42 -37.88 -5.90
N LEU A 436 2.46 -38.28 -5.17
CA LEU A 436 3.63 -37.45 -4.90
C LEU A 436 4.35 -37.05 -6.21
N ALA A 437 4.56 -38.00 -7.14
CA ALA A 437 5.21 -37.69 -8.42
C ALA A 437 4.38 -36.71 -9.27
N ASN A 438 3.05 -36.82 -9.25
CA ASN A 438 2.18 -35.87 -9.95
C ASN A 438 2.18 -34.49 -9.31
N GLU A 439 2.15 -34.42 -7.99
CA GLU A 439 2.19 -33.16 -7.25
C GLU A 439 3.49 -32.40 -7.53
N ILE A 440 4.63 -33.06 -7.41
CA ILE A 440 5.96 -32.47 -7.70
C ILE A 440 6.06 -32.04 -9.16
N ARG A 441 5.54 -32.87 -10.10
CA ARG A 441 5.48 -32.49 -11.52
C ARG A 441 4.66 -31.23 -11.75
N THR A 442 3.53 -31.12 -11.06
CA THR A 442 2.63 -29.96 -11.19
C THR A 442 3.25 -28.68 -10.61
N LEU A 443 3.96 -28.79 -9.50
CA LEU A 443 4.71 -27.68 -8.90
C LEU A 443 5.91 -27.25 -9.77
N ASN A 444 6.47 -28.17 -10.59
CA ASN A 444 7.57 -27.90 -11.52
C ASN A 444 8.82 -27.27 -10.87
N THR A 445 9.13 -27.65 -9.65
CA THR A 445 10.18 -27.01 -8.82
C THR A 445 11.60 -27.13 -9.37
N ARG A 446 11.82 -27.97 -10.38
CA ARG A 446 13.11 -28.09 -11.08
C ARG A 446 13.42 -26.90 -12.00
N PHE A 447 12.41 -26.27 -12.57
CA PHE A 447 12.55 -25.21 -13.57
C PHE A 447 11.90 -23.90 -13.19
N ASP A 448 11.14 -23.89 -12.07
CA ASP A 448 10.46 -22.71 -11.57
C ASP A 448 10.29 -22.77 -10.05
N ILE A 449 10.06 -21.62 -9.42
CA ILE A 449 9.57 -21.51 -8.06
C ILE A 449 8.11 -21.07 -8.13
N PRO A 450 7.15 -21.97 -7.87
CA PRO A 450 5.72 -21.62 -7.95
C PRO A 450 5.32 -20.64 -6.86
N ASP A 451 4.29 -19.83 -7.13
CA ASP A 451 3.81 -18.79 -6.21
C ASP A 451 3.45 -19.37 -4.82
N VAL A 452 2.88 -20.58 -4.77
CA VAL A 452 2.54 -21.26 -3.51
C VAL A 452 3.77 -21.53 -2.61
N MET A 453 4.95 -21.68 -3.19
CA MET A 453 6.19 -21.84 -2.42
C MET A 453 6.65 -20.51 -1.81
N PHE A 454 6.38 -19.37 -2.46
CA PHE A 454 6.58 -18.05 -1.86
C PHE A 454 5.62 -17.82 -0.69
N GLN A 455 4.41 -18.37 -0.73
CA GLN A 455 3.45 -18.28 0.36
C GLN A 455 3.94 -19.04 1.60
N ASP A 456 4.49 -20.25 1.46
CA ASP A 456 5.10 -20.99 2.57
C ASP A 456 6.59 -20.62 2.69
N THR A 457 6.87 -19.60 3.48
CA THR A 457 8.22 -19.04 3.62
C THR A 457 9.23 -20.02 4.25
N GLU A 458 8.78 -21.00 5.07
CA GLU A 458 9.66 -22.06 5.57
C GLU A 458 9.95 -23.11 4.51
N MET A 459 8.96 -23.47 3.68
CA MET A 459 9.20 -24.34 2.52
C MET A 459 10.16 -23.68 1.53
N LEU A 460 9.98 -22.39 1.24
CA LEU A 460 10.87 -21.61 0.38
C LEU A 460 12.31 -21.58 0.94
N ARG A 461 12.46 -21.36 2.24
CA ARG A 461 13.74 -21.38 2.94
C ARG A 461 14.43 -22.73 2.83
N GLY A 462 13.69 -23.79 3.09
CA GLY A 462 14.18 -25.17 2.93
C GLY A 462 14.56 -25.50 1.48
N TYR A 463 13.75 -25.06 0.51
CA TYR A 463 14.02 -25.25 -0.90
C TYR A 463 15.34 -24.62 -1.34
N LEU A 464 15.58 -23.38 -0.94
CA LEU A 464 16.85 -22.70 -1.22
C LEU A 464 18.02 -23.43 -0.53
N CYS A 465 17.87 -23.83 0.74
CA CYS A 465 18.89 -24.62 1.43
C CYS A 465 19.23 -25.91 0.67
N GLY A 466 18.24 -26.71 0.30
CA GLY A 466 18.42 -27.96 -0.43
C GLY A 466 19.06 -27.76 -1.80
N MET A 467 18.67 -26.71 -2.52
CA MET A 467 19.23 -26.38 -3.84
C MET A 467 20.70 -25.94 -3.76
N PHE A 468 21.02 -25.02 -2.83
CA PHE A 468 22.42 -24.61 -2.61
C PHE A 468 23.27 -25.71 -2.04
N ASP A 469 22.70 -26.60 -1.25
CA ASP A 469 23.43 -27.78 -0.75
C ASP A 469 23.74 -28.79 -1.86
N GLY A 470 22.85 -28.97 -2.85
CA GLY A 470 23.12 -29.81 -4.03
C GLY A 470 24.12 -29.15 -4.99
N ASP A 471 23.65 -28.19 -5.76
CA ASP A 471 24.40 -27.59 -6.87
C ASP A 471 25.26 -26.37 -6.47
N GLY A 472 25.16 -25.92 -5.22
CA GLY A 472 25.92 -24.74 -4.75
C GLY A 472 27.40 -25.05 -4.49
N THR A 473 28.26 -24.08 -4.79
CA THR A 473 29.69 -24.14 -4.55
C THR A 473 30.19 -22.91 -3.79
N ILE A 474 31.30 -23.07 -3.07
CA ILE A 474 31.98 -21.97 -2.37
C ILE A 474 33.41 -21.91 -2.88
N VAL A 475 33.76 -20.83 -3.56
CA VAL A 475 35.09 -20.56 -4.07
C VAL A 475 35.55 -19.20 -3.62
N ASP A 476 36.67 -19.10 -2.95
CA ASP A 476 37.22 -17.85 -2.41
C ASP A 476 36.19 -16.99 -1.65
N GLY A 477 35.33 -17.64 -0.87
CA GLY A 477 34.28 -17.00 -0.09
C GLY A 477 33.07 -16.51 -0.89
N THR A 478 33.01 -16.83 -2.17
CA THR A 478 31.83 -16.52 -3.01
C THR A 478 30.95 -17.76 -3.09
N ILE A 479 29.73 -17.68 -2.63
CA ILE A 479 28.71 -18.72 -2.79
C ILE A 479 28.11 -18.56 -4.18
N SER A 480 28.07 -19.62 -4.96
CA SER A 480 27.51 -19.64 -6.30
C SER A 480 26.67 -20.87 -6.58
N LEU A 481 25.67 -20.71 -7.44
CA LEU A 481 24.79 -21.75 -7.93
C LEU A 481 24.88 -21.77 -9.46
N ARG A 482 25.11 -22.92 -10.07
CA ARG A 482 25.33 -23.05 -11.51
C ARG A 482 24.31 -23.97 -12.15
N PHE A 483 23.72 -23.51 -13.26
CA PHE A 483 22.78 -24.26 -14.09
C PHE A 483 23.37 -24.54 -15.48
N GLY A 484 23.06 -25.72 -16.04
CA GLY A 484 23.51 -26.10 -17.37
C GLY A 484 22.83 -25.26 -18.48
N LYS A 485 23.29 -25.47 -19.72
CA LYS A 485 22.78 -24.76 -20.92
C LYS A 485 21.53 -25.35 -21.57
N ASN A 486 21.09 -26.52 -21.10
CA ASN A 486 20.05 -27.30 -21.78
C ASN A 486 18.61 -26.74 -21.59
N HIS A 487 18.46 -25.69 -20.81
CA HIS A 487 17.20 -25.03 -20.52
C HIS A 487 17.44 -23.53 -20.28
N ASP A 488 16.44 -22.70 -20.58
CA ASP A 488 16.50 -21.30 -20.18
C ASP A 488 16.08 -21.15 -18.71
N TYR A 489 17.06 -20.88 -17.86
CA TYR A 489 16.88 -20.69 -16.42
C TYR A 489 16.69 -19.23 -16.01
N SER A 490 16.57 -18.29 -16.94
CA SER A 490 16.49 -16.87 -16.63
C SER A 490 15.31 -16.52 -15.70
N VAL A 491 14.13 -17.09 -15.94
CA VAL A 491 12.93 -16.91 -15.10
C VAL A 491 13.15 -17.47 -13.70
N MET A 492 13.65 -18.68 -13.60
CA MET A 492 13.95 -19.33 -12.32
C MET A 492 14.98 -18.54 -11.52
N LEU A 493 16.06 -18.09 -12.17
CA LEU A 493 17.12 -17.30 -11.53
C LEU A 493 16.62 -15.95 -11.01
N ASN A 494 15.74 -15.27 -11.75
CA ASN A 494 15.08 -14.07 -11.27
C ASN A 494 14.24 -14.34 -10.02
N LYS A 495 13.50 -15.46 -9.99
CA LYS A 495 12.72 -15.86 -8.81
C LYS A 495 13.60 -16.26 -7.62
N ILE A 496 14.72 -16.99 -7.85
CA ILE A 496 15.70 -17.31 -6.79
C ILE A 496 16.29 -16.01 -6.22
N GLN A 497 16.69 -15.08 -7.10
CA GLN A 497 17.22 -13.79 -6.70
C GLN A 497 16.22 -13.00 -5.85
N LEU A 498 14.96 -12.96 -6.29
CA LEU A 498 13.88 -12.28 -5.57
C LEU A 498 13.57 -12.98 -4.23
N ALA A 499 13.56 -14.32 -4.18
CA ALA A 499 13.40 -15.07 -2.95
C ALA A 499 14.52 -14.74 -1.94
N LEU A 500 15.78 -14.75 -2.39
CA LEU A 500 16.95 -14.45 -1.54
C LEU A 500 16.86 -13.06 -0.90
N VAL A 501 16.34 -12.05 -1.63
CA VAL A 501 16.21 -10.68 -1.11
C VAL A 501 15.23 -10.60 0.05
N PHE A 502 14.17 -11.43 0.09
CA PHE A 502 13.26 -11.50 1.24
C PHE A 502 13.94 -12.06 2.50
N PHE A 503 15.01 -12.85 2.34
CA PHE A 503 15.86 -13.29 3.45
C PHE A 503 17.00 -12.30 3.76
N GLY A 504 17.06 -11.15 3.09
CA GLY A 504 18.13 -10.16 3.26
C GLY A 504 19.43 -10.51 2.52
N ILE A 505 19.38 -11.41 1.54
CA ILE A 505 20.53 -11.92 0.81
C ILE A 505 20.50 -11.38 -0.62
N ARG A 506 21.56 -10.69 -1.04
CA ARG A 506 21.67 -10.13 -2.38
C ARG A 506 22.51 -11.02 -3.27
N SER A 507 22.08 -11.19 -4.50
CA SER A 507 22.73 -12.01 -5.49
C SER A 507 22.75 -11.34 -6.87
N THR A 508 23.57 -11.83 -7.75
CA THR A 508 23.59 -11.48 -9.18
C THR A 508 23.66 -12.76 -9.99
N TRP A 509 23.01 -12.78 -11.13
CA TRP A 509 23.19 -13.91 -12.04
C TRP A 509 23.58 -13.43 -13.45
N ARG A 510 24.19 -14.33 -14.20
CA ARG A 510 24.62 -14.09 -15.58
C ARG A 510 24.63 -15.39 -16.37
N GLN A 511 24.43 -15.29 -17.68
CA GLN A 511 24.74 -16.33 -18.62
C GLN A 511 26.22 -16.23 -19.01
N ASN A 512 26.95 -17.33 -18.91
CA ASN A 512 28.38 -17.38 -19.22
C ASN A 512 28.58 -17.47 -20.73
N LYS A 513 29.35 -16.56 -21.29
CA LYS A 513 29.61 -16.49 -22.75
C LYS A 513 30.42 -17.67 -23.30
N CYS A 514 31.13 -18.39 -22.42
CA CYS A 514 32.04 -19.49 -22.84
C CYS A 514 31.32 -20.82 -23.09
N ASP A 515 30.26 -21.10 -22.35
CA ASP A 515 29.59 -22.40 -22.33
C ASP A 515 28.08 -22.33 -22.24
N ASP A 516 27.51 -21.12 -22.33
CA ASP A 516 26.08 -20.80 -22.24
C ASP A 516 25.40 -21.26 -20.93
N SER A 517 26.16 -21.65 -19.93
CA SER A 517 25.66 -21.99 -18.60
C SER A 517 25.26 -20.72 -17.83
N TYR A 518 24.38 -20.87 -16.84
CA TYR A 518 23.96 -19.78 -15.98
C TYR A 518 24.64 -19.89 -14.62
N THR A 519 25.06 -18.76 -14.06
CA THR A 519 25.67 -18.71 -12.73
C THR A 519 25.03 -17.59 -11.91
N LEU A 520 24.51 -17.94 -10.73
CA LEU A 520 24.08 -17.01 -9.71
C LEU A 520 25.15 -16.95 -8.62
N CYS A 521 25.54 -15.73 -8.21
CA CYS A 521 26.53 -15.51 -7.15
C CYS A 521 25.92 -14.68 -6.02
N ILE A 522 26.12 -15.09 -4.79
CA ILE A 522 25.74 -14.34 -3.59
C ILE A 522 26.86 -13.34 -3.26
N SER A 523 26.45 -12.15 -2.83
CA SER A 523 27.39 -11.14 -2.35
C SER A 523 28.13 -11.64 -1.10
N ARG A 524 29.46 -11.51 -1.07
CA ARG A 524 30.27 -11.90 0.10
C ARG A 524 29.84 -11.19 1.39
N TYR A 525 29.32 -9.98 1.27
CA TYR A 525 28.77 -9.23 2.44
C TYR A 525 27.57 -9.91 3.07
N ASP A 526 26.91 -10.84 2.37
CA ASP A 526 25.69 -11.50 2.82
C ASP A 526 25.94 -12.96 3.27
N ASN A 527 27.22 -13.43 3.29
CA ASN A 527 27.55 -14.80 3.69
C ASN A 527 27.03 -15.15 5.09
N LYS A 528 27.14 -14.24 6.07
CA LYS A 528 26.63 -14.45 7.43
C LYS A 528 25.10 -14.52 7.46
N VAL A 529 24.44 -13.69 6.64
CA VAL A 529 22.97 -13.69 6.51
C VAL A 529 22.51 -14.96 5.83
N PHE A 530 23.25 -15.40 4.78
CA PHE A 530 23.01 -16.67 4.12
C PHE A 530 23.14 -17.85 5.10
N GLU A 531 24.23 -17.92 5.87
CA GLU A 531 24.44 -18.97 6.88
C GLU A 531 23.32 -19.01 7.92
N LYS A 532 22.90 -17.83 8.38
CA LYS A 532 21.85 -17.69 9.40
C LYS A 532 20.48 -18.18 8.94
N TYR A 533 20.09 -17.87 7.72
CA TYR A 533 18.72 -18.12 7.25
C TYR A 533 18.60 -19.31 6.30
N ILE A 534 19.55 -19.51 5.41
CA ILE A 534 19.54 -20.59 4.41
C ILE A 534 20.51 -21.70 4.81
N GLY A 535 21.81 -21.39 4.82
CA GLY A 535 22.87 -22.29 5.22
C GLY A 535 23.10 -23.44 4.23
N PHE A 536 23.93 -24.40 4.68
CA PHE A 536 24.17 -25.67 4.03
C PHE A 536 23.87 -26.81 4.99
N ILE A 537 23.60 -28.02 4.47
CA ILE A 537 23.41 -29.25 5.24
C ILE A 537 24.76 -29.96 5.35
N SER A 538 25.50 -30.05 4.25
CA SER A 538 26.83 -30.68 4.14
C SER A 538 27.85 -30.01 5.05
N ASN A 539 28.53 -30.82 5.88
CA ASN A 539 29.56 -30.34 6.81
C ASN A 539 30.77 -29.74 6.07
N GLU A 540 31.14 -30.29 4.91
CA GLU A 540 32.22 -29.75 4.08
C GLU A 540 31.93 -28.31 3.63
N LYS A 541 30.67 -28.04 3.15
CA LYS A 541 30.25 -26.70 2.71
C LYS A 541 30.16 -25.73 3.89
N LYS A 542 29.69 -26.19 5.06
CA LYS A 542 29.65 -25.38 6.30
C LYS A 542 31.06 -24.92 6.70
N GLU A 543 32.05 -25.85 6.71
CA GLU A 543 33.43 -25.52 7.04
C GLU A 543 34.05 -24.52 6.04
N LYS A 544 33.83 -24.73 4.75
CA LYS A 544 34.29 -23.81 3.70
C LYS A 544 33.70 -22.40 3.89
N LEU A 545 32.41 -22.29 4.25
CA LEU A 545 31.73 -21.02 4.50
C LEU A 545 32.29 -20.34 5.75
N SER A 546 32.46 -21.07 6.86
CA SER A 546 33.02 -20.55 8.11
C SER A 546 34.44 -20.00 7.91
N LYS A 547 35.34 -20.76 7.25
CA LYS A 547 36.70 -20.31 6.92
C LYS A 547 36.73 -19.03 6.08
N ALA A 548 35.75 -18.86 5.19
CA ALA A 548 35.63 -17.67 4.35
C ALA A 548 35.17 -16.41 5.12
N GLN A 549 34.42 -16.58 6.21
CA GLN A 549 33.92 -15.49 7.02
C GLN A 549 34.97 -14.87 7.94
N ASP A 550 35.95 -15.61 8.40
CA ASP A 550 37.03 -15.15 9.30
C ASP A 550 37.85 -13.99 8.70
N THR A 551 37.78 -13.80 7.41
CA THR A 551 38.51 -12.76 6.67
C THR A 551 37.74 -11.44 6.49
N TYR A 552 36.48 -11.35 6.91
CA TYR A 552 35.58 -10.21 6.62
C TYR A 552 35.26 -9.33 7.83
N ARG A 553 35.38 -8.01 7.67
CA ARG A 553 34.93 -6.99 8.65
C ARG A 553 33.41 -6.82 8.61
N ASP A 554 32.77 -6.88 9.77
CA ASP A 554 31.34 -7.09 10.00
C ASP A 554 30.36 -5.93 9.67
N GLU A 555 30.84 -4.72 9.40
CA GLU A 555 29.97 -3.55 9.32
C GLU A 555 30.22 -2.74 8.05
N HIS A 556 29.74 -3.21 6.93
CA HIS A 556 29.72 -2.37 5.73
C HIS A 556 28.30 -1.97 5.34
N ILE A 557 28.08 -0.66 5.19
CA ILE A 557 26.85 -0.06 4.61
C ILE A 557 26.42 -0.70 3.30
N PHE A 558 27.39 -1.27 2.55
CA PHE A 558 27.15 -2.04 1.32
C PHE A 558 26.36 -3.33 1.54
N GLY A 559 26.30 -3.87 2.78
CA GLY A 559 25.46 -4.97 3.19
C GLY A 559 23.98 -4.63 3.36
N LYS A 560 23.59 -3.35 3.26
CA LYS A 560 22.25 -2.87 3.59
C LYS A 560 21.50 -2.26 2.41
N CYS A 561 22.12 -2.15 1.25
CA CYS A 561 21.54 -1.44 0.11
C CYS A 561 21.93 -2.05 -1.23
N ASP A 562 21.18 -1.73 -2.27
CA ASP A 562 21.55 -1.92 -3.66
C ASP A 562 21.61 -0.60 -4.43
N LEU A 563 22.45 -0.56 -5.46
CA LEU A 563 22.65 0.63 -6.30
C LEU A 563 21.61 0.68 -7.41
N VAL A 564 21.02 1.84 -7.63
CA VAL A 564 20.17 2.09 -8.79
C VAL A 564 21.07 2.18 -10.02
N ASP A 565 20.78 1.36 -11.02
CA ASP A 565 21.47 1.38 -12.30
C ASP A 565 20.82 2.33 -13.29
N SER A 566 19.50 2.19 -13.46
CA SER A 566 18.70 3.06 -14.33
C SER A 566 17.27 3.22 -13.82
N THR A 567 16.63 4.30 -14.23
CA THR A 567 15.20 4.52 -14.09
C THR A 567 14.64 4.90 -15.46
N GLU A 568 13.53 4.27 -15.82
CA GLU A 568 12.83 4.50 -17.07
C GLU A 568 11.36 4.81 -16.80
N ILE A 569 10.94 6.01 -17.13
CA ILE A 569 9.54 6.42 -17.05
C ILE A 569 8.94 6.21 -18.44
N THR A 570 7.95 5.34 -18.53
CA THR A 570 7.27 5.01 -19.78
C THR A 570 6.02 5.88 -19.99
N ASP A 571 5.49 5.90 -21.20
CA ASP A 571 4.18 6.52 -21.48
C ASP A 571 3.00 5.59 -21.20
N GLU A 572 3.27 4.39 -20.68
CA GLU A 572 2.23 3.41 -20.34
C GLU A 572 1.54 3.75 -19.02
N TYR A 573 0.22 3.59 -19.01
CA TYR A 573 -0.62 3.70 -17.81
C TYR A 573 -1.17 2.33 -17.45
N VAL A 574 -0.72 1.78 -16.33
CA VAL A 574 -1.06 0.43 -15.86
C VAL A 574 -1.74 0.46 -14.50
N ASP A 575 -2.44 -0.63 -14.19
CA ASP A 575 -3.09 -0.79 -12.89
C ASP A 575 -2.06 -0.81 -11.77
N MET A 576 -2.24 0.07 -10.78
CA MET A 576 -1.33 0.28 -9.68
C MET A 576 -2.00 0.04 -8.32
N TYR A 577 -1.20 -0.33 -7.35
CA TYR A 577 -1.62 -0.75 -6.02
C TYR A 577 -0.75 -0.09 -4.95
N ASP A 578 -1.23 -0.05 -3.70
CA ASP A 578 -0.47 0.48 -2.57
C ASP A 578 -0.76 -0.27 -1.28
N VAL A 579 0.17 -0.15 -0.34
CA VAL A 579 0.04 -0.63 1.04
C VAL A 579 -0.12 0.57 1.95
N CYS A 580 -1.18 0.60 2.74
CA CYS A 580 -1.57 1.75 3.54
C CYS A 580 -1.60 1.44 5.03
N ASN A 581 -1.60 2.50 5.85
CA ASN A 581 -1.78 2.43 7.29
C ASN A 581 -0.72 1.61 8.06
N THR A 582 0.50 1.47 7.52
CA THR A 582 1.60 0.87 8.29
C THR A 582 2.00 1.81 9.44
N GLU A 583 2.30 1.26 10.62
CA GLU A 583 2.59 2.04 11.83
C GLU A 583 3.79 2.98 11.69
N ARG A 584 4.83 2.53 10.95
CA ARG A 584 6.05 3.32 10.73
C ARG A 584 6.06 4.10 9.42
N GLY A 585 4.99 4.03 8.61
CA GLY A 585 4.90 4.72 7.33
C GLY A 585 5.73 4.07 6.21
N TYR A 586 6.27 2.86 6.41
CA TYR A 586 7.02 2.12 5.41
C TYR A 586 6.82 0.60 5.55
N TYR A 587 7.22 -0.14 4.52
CA TYR A 587 7.13 -1.61 4.45
C TYR A 587 8.16 -2.14 3.44
N VAL A 588 8.27 -3.47 3.34
CA VAL A 588 9.17 -4.14 2.39
C VAL A 588 8.36 -4.66 1.20
N ALA A 589 8.77 -4.25 -0.01
CA ALA A 589 8.21 -4.70 -1.26
C ALA A 589 9.33 -5.10 -2.23
N ASN A 590 9.22 -6.27 -2.88
CA ASN A 590 10.30 -6.86 -3.69
C ASN A 590 11.66 -6.86 -2.97
N GLY A 591 11.65 -6.92 -1.63
CA GLY A 591 12.84 -6.87 -0.80
C GLY A 591 13.46 -5.49 -0.57
N PHE A 592 12.83 -4.41 -1.01
CA PHE A 592 13.26 -3.02 -0.79
C PHE A 592 12.35 -2.30 0.19
N VAL A 593 12.93 -1.42 1.01
CA VAL A 593 12.16 -0.59 1.94
C VAL A 593 11.52 0.55 1.18
N THR A 594 10.20 0.62 1.24
CA THR A 594 9.37 1.56 0.51
C THR A 594 8.37 2.25 1.43
N HIS A 595 7.91 3.43 1.04
CA HIS A 595 7.00 4.26 1.83
C HIS A 595 5.54 3.95 1.50
N ASN A 596 4.67 3.95 2.51
CA ASN A 596 3.22 3.99 2.31
C ASN A 596 2.74 5.44 2.19
N SER A 597 1.57 5.66 1.63
CA SER A 597 1.03 7.01 1.43
C SER A 597 -0.14 7.31 2.39
N ALA A 598 -0.22 8.42 2.91
CA ALA A 598 -1.11 9.50 3.16
C ALA A 598 -2.16 9.63 4.24
N ALA A 599 -2.66 8.84 5.11
CA ALA A 599 -3.24 9.37 6.37
C ALA A 599 -2.15 10.20 7.10
N ASP A 600 -1.13 10.41 6.35
CA ASP A 600 0.20 10.84 6.73
C ASP A 600 0.31 12.36 6.90
N MET A 601 -0.54 13.19 6.27
CA MET A 601 -0.41 14.63 6.46
C MET A 601 -0.72 15.01 7.90
N SER A 602 -1.88 14.61 8.38
CA SER A 602 -2.26 14.88 9.79
C SER A 602 -1.40 14.08 10.76
N LYS A 603 -1.07 12.82 10.46
CA LYS A 603 -0.14 12.02 11.29
C LYS A 603 1.28 12.58 11.29
N LYS A 604 1.78 13.03 10.14
CA LYS A 604 3.10 13.68 10.06
C LYS A 604 3.12 14.97 10.82
N ALA A 605 2.08 15.77 10.71
CA ALA A 605 1.94 16.97 11.52
C ALA A 605 1.98 16.64 13.02
N LEU A 606 1.19 15.66 13.45
CA LEU A 606 1.20 15.20 14.85
C LEU A 606 2.58 14.68 15.30
N ILE A 607 3.24 13.86 14.47
CA ILE A 607 4.59 13.35 14.78
C ILE A 607 5.60 14.49 14.83
N LYS A 608 5.48 15.47 13.94
CA LYS A 608 6.37 16.62 13.92
C LYS A 608 6.19 17.48 15.17
N LEU A 609 4.95 17.77 15.54
CA LEU A 609 4.60 18.48 16.77
C LEU A 609 5.08 17.74 18.03
N ASP A 610 4.88 16.41 18.09
CA ASP A 610 5.34 15.60 19.23
C ASP A 610 6.86 15.53 19.34
N ARG A 611 7.59 15.60 18.23
CA ARG A 611 9.05 15.51 18.19
C ARG A 611 9.75 16.85 18.23
N ASP A 612 9.04 17.95 18.14
CA ASP A 612 9.64 19.28 18.15
C ASP A 612 10.21 19.62 19.55
N GLU A 613 11.53 19.69 19.66
CA GLU A 613 12.23 19.96 20.93
C GLU A 613 11.97 21.39 21.44
N ARG A 614 11.64 22.33 20.53
CA ARG A 614 11.32 23.71 20.92
C ARG A 614 9.93 23.80 21.54
N LEU A 615 8.93 23.11 20.94
CA LEU A 615 7.59 23.00 21.54
C LEU A 615 7.65 22.31 22.90
N LYS A 616 8.47 21.26 23.04
CA LYS A 616 8.69 20.59 24.34
C LYS A 616 9.33 21.54 25.38
N ALA A 617 10.34 22.30 24.97
CA ALA A 617 10.99 23.28 25.85
C ALA A 617 10.03 24.39 26.31
N LEU A 618 9.03 24.73 25.49
CA LEU A 618 7.93 25.65 25.78
C LEU A 618 6.78 24.98 26.56
N HIS A 619 6.95 23.72 26.97
CA HIS A 619 5.91 22.89 27.61
C HIS A 619 4.61 22.77 26.82
N ALA A 620 4.67 22.92 25.51
CA ALA A 620 3.53 22.74 24.60
C ALA A 620 3.27 21.25 24.36
N LYS A 621 2.00 20.82 24.44
CA LYS A 621 1.60 19.42 24.30
C LYS A 621 0.40 19.28 23.37
N PRO A 622 0.48 18.48 22.28
CA PRO A 622 -0.69 18.10 21.52
C PRO A 622 -1.67 17.32 22.42
N ILE A 623 -2.96 17.70 22.37
CA ILE A 623 -4.00 17.08 23.21
C ILE A 623 -4.90 16.21 22.36
N ILE A 624 -5.54 16.79 21.34
CA ILE A 624 -6.57 16.11 20.55
C ILE A 624 -6.42 16.49 19.07
N PRO A 625 -6.34 15.52 18.15
CA PRO A 625 -6.54 15.77 16.72
C PRO A 625 -8.03 15.69 16.38
N ILE A 626 -8.54 16.68 15.65
CA ILE A 626 -9.93 16.74 15.19
C ILE A 626 -9.92 16.96 13.68
N HIS A 627 -10.12 15.89 12.88
CA HIS A 627 -10.10 15.94 11.40
C HIS A 627 -8.79 16.54 10.83
N ASP A 628 -8.81 17.80 10.43
CA ASP A 628 -7.72 18.61 9.90
C ASP A 628 -7.18 19.65 10.91
N GLU A 629 -7.70 19.64 12.11
CA GLU A 629 -7.36 20.51 13.22
C GLU A 629 -6.57 19.75 14.31
N VAL A 630 -5.67 20.41 15.02
CA VAL A 630 -4.97 19.86 16.17
C VAL A 630 -5.07 20.86 17.32
N ILE A 631 -5.58 20.40 18.45
CA ILE A 631 -5.59 21.20 19.69
C ILE A 631 -4.31 20.90 20.47
N LEU A 632 -3.63 21.98 20.87
CA LEU A 632 -2.40 21.96 21.63
C LEU A 632 -2.59 22.78 22.91
N SER A 633 -2.05 22.32 24.03
CA SER A 633 -2.01 23.05 25.29
C SER A 633 -0.61 23.57 25.55
N ALA A 634 -0.48 24.83 25.96
CA ALA A 634 0.78 25.43 26.30
C ALA A 634 0.59 26.47 27.43
N PRO A 635 1.65 26.75 28.22
CA PRO A 635 1.61 27.86 29.16
C PRO A 635 1.43 29.20 28.45
N PHE A 636 0.51 30.02 28.91
CA PHE A 636 0.13 31.29 28.24
C PHE A 636 1.33 32.22 27.98
N ARG A 637 2.26 32.31 28.87
CA ARG A 637 3.52 33.11 28.71
C ARG A 637 4.31 32.79 27.45
N TYR A 638 4.10 31.60 26.86
CA TYR A 638 4.76 31.16 25.62
C TYR A 638 3.83 31.14 24.41
N ALA A 639 2.59 31.60 24.56
CA ALA A 639 1.54 31.49 23.52
C ALA A 639 2.01 31.98 22.15
N ARG A 640 2.63 33.18 22.07
CA ARG A 640 3.11 33.75 20.80
C ARG A 640 4.22 32.94 20.13
N GLU A 641 5.13 32.36 20.91
CA GLU A 641 6.22 31.55 20.39
C GLU A 641 5.70 30.17 19.96
N VAL A 642 4.77 29.60 20.72
CA VAL A 642 4.11 28.35 20.43
C VAL A 642 3.25 28.49 19.19
N GLU A 643 2.45 29.54 19.04
CA GLU A 643 1.64 29.82 17.85
C GLU A 643 2.48 29.79 16.57
N LYS A 644 3.57 30.56 16.51
CA LYS A 644 4.46 30.62 15.34
C LYS A 644 5.10 29.26 15.05
N ARG A 645 5.53 28.54 16.07
CA ARG A 645 6.18 27.25 15.91
C ARG A 645 5.20 26.16 15.50
N PHE A 646 4.00 26.20 16.08
CA PHE A 646 2.90 25.29 15.74
C PHE A 646 2.45 25.47 14.30
N ALA A 647 2.21 26.70 13.83
CA ALA A 647 1.91 27.02 12.44
C ALA A 647 2.99 26.45 11.51
N TYR A 648 4.25 26.76 11.76
CA TYR A 648 5.38 26.28 10.97
C TYR A 648 5.42 24.74 10.88
N ASP A 649 5.17 24.02 11.97
CA ASP A 649 5.20 22.57 11.98
C ASP A 649 4.02 21.95 11.23
N MET A 650 2.84 22.55 11.34
CA MET A 650 1.65 22.14 10.59
C MET A 650 1.83 22.40 9.08
N GLU A 651 2.22 23.58 8.68
CA GLU A 651 2.41 24.01 7.29
C GLU A 651 3.50 23.21 6.58
N THR A 652 4.58 22.92 7.27
CA THR A 652 5.73 22.21 6.71
C THR A 652 5.69 20.69 6.88
N ALA A 653 4.64 20.14 7.49
CA ALA A 653 4.51 18.69 7.70
C ALA A 653 4.37 17.89 6.40
N ALA A 654 3.84 18.50 5.32
CA ALA A 654 3.56 17.84 4.07
C ALA A 654 4.24 18.48 2.84
N THR A 655 5.14 19.44 3.02
CA THR A 655 5.88 20.13 1.94
C THR A 655 6.74 19.19 1.11
N ASP A 656 7.06 18.03 1.65
CA ASP A 656 7.72 16.95 0.91
C ASP A 656 6.84 16.31 -0.18
N LYS A 657 5.51 16.49 -0.13
CA LYS A 657 4.55 15.87 -1.06
C LYS A 657 3.65 16.85 -1.80
N LEU A 658 3.33 17.95 -1.18
CA LEU A 658 2.48 18.96 -1.78
C LEU A 658 3.37 20.08 -2.35
N LYS A 659 3.15 20.40 -3.61
CA LYS A 659 3.81 21.53 -4.29
C LYS A 659 3.08 22.85 -4.07
N LEU A 660 1.92 22.79 -3.44
CA LEU A 660 1.14 23.95 -3.04
C LEU A 660 1.47 24.27 -1.60
N ASP A 661 1.69 25.51 -1.28
CA ASP A 661 1.85 25.99 0.08
C ASP A 661 0.56 25.74 0.88
N ILE A 662 0.72 25.23 2.09
CA ILE A 662 -0.38 25.03 3.03
C ILE A 662 -0.28 26.16 4.04
N SER A 663 -1.34 26.92 4.19
CA SER A 663 -1.50 27.89 5.28
C SER A 663 -2.26 27.23 6.42
N THR A 664 -1.88 27.55 7.65
CA THR A 664 -2.54 27.10 8.87
C THR A 664 -3.00 28.33 9.64
N ASP A 665 -4.28 28.43 9.91
CA ASP A 665 -4.83 29.42 10.82
C ASP A 665 -4.69 28.89 12.25
N VAL A 666 -4.01 29.62 13.11
CA VAL A 666 -3.85 29.28 14.52
C VAL A 666 -4.65 30.24 15.37
N THR A 667 -5.56 29.70 16.16
CA THR A 667 -6.36 30.46 17.10
C THR A 667 -5.93 30.13 18.52
N VAL A 668 -5.64 31.14 19.32
CA VAL A 668 -5.28 31.00 20.73
C VAL A 668 -6.47 31.35 21.60
N THR A 669 -6.83 30.45 22.51
CA THR A 669 -7.96 30.61 23.44
C THR A 669 -7.62 30.06 24.81
N PHE A 670 -8.28 30.50 25.89
CA PHE A 670 -8.10 29.93 27.22
C PHE A 670 -8.81 28.59 27.43
N ASN A 671 -9.85 28.33 26.64
CA ASN A 671 -10.57 27.07 26.67
C ASN A 671 -11.15 26.78 25.30
N TRP A 672 -11.63 25.55 25.04
CA TRP A 672 -12.06 25.09 23.71
C TRP A 672 -13.11 25.97 23.02
N TYR A 673 -14.01 26.59 23.77
CA TYR A 673 -15.04 27.52 23.26
C TYR A 673 -14.77 28.95 23.67
N GLY A 674 -13.51 29.26 24.05
CA GLY A 674 -13.09 30.57 24.48
C GLY A 674 -13.09 31.59 23.35
N LYS A 675 -13.16 32.86 23.72
CA LYS A 675 -12.92 33.96 22.81
C LYS A 675 -11.49 33.91 22.30
N GLU A 676 -11.29 34.16 21.03
CA GLU A 676 -9.97 34.30 20.42
C GLU A 676 -9.19 35.46 21.07
N LEU A 677 -7.93 35.22 21.40
CA LEU A 677 -7.05 36.17 22.04
C LEU A 677 -6.17 36.86 20.99
N GLU A 678 -6.20 38.17 20.98
CA GLU A 678 -5.31 38.97 20.14
C GLU A 678 -3.96 39.10 20.85
N LEU A 679 -2.99 38.27 20.45
CA LEU A 679 -1.65 38.22 21.08
C LEU A 679 -0.77 39.49 20.87
N ASP A 680 -1.22 40.43 20.02
CA ASP A 680 -0.52 41.69 19.76
C ASP A 680 -0.93 42.81 20.77
N SER A 681 -2.02 42.67 21.48
CA SER A 681 -2.40 43.53 22.55
C SER A 681 -1.62 43.18 23.83
N ASP A 682 -1.38 44.19 24.65
CA ASP A 682 -0.49 44.15 25.83
C ASP A 682 -0.76 42.94 26.74
N LEU A 683 0.22 42.03 26.85
CA LEU A 683 0.12 40.81 27.67
C LEU A 683 -0.25 41.07 29.14
N GLY A 684 -0.02 42.29 29.66
CA GLY A 684 -0.37 42.69 31.02
C GLY A 684 -1.88 42.73 31.31
N GLN A 685 -2.73 42.95 30.32
CA GLN A 685 -4.20 42.93 30.50
C GLN A 685 -4.76 41.51 30.67
N PHE A 686 -4.08 40.50 30.18
CA PHE A 686 -4.54 39.10 30.24
C PHE A 686 -4.15 38.39 31.54
N GLU A 687 -3.13 38.86 32.25
CA GLU A 687 -2.77 38.30 33.55
C GLU A 687 -3.87 38.58 34.62
N GLU A 688 -4.58 39.71 34.53
CA GLU A 688 -5.75 40.00 35.38
C GLU A 688 -6.98 39.13 35.05
N GLU A 689 -7.26 38.88 33.79
CA GLU A 689 -8.37 37.99 33.38
C GLU A 689 -8.11 36.51 33.72
N ILE A 690 -6.88 36.04 33.73
CA ILE A 690 -6.50 34.67 34.09
C ILE A 690 -6.80 34.41 35.58
N ASP A 691 -6.48 35.38 36.46
CA ASP A 691 -6.72 35.23 37.89
C ASP A 691 -8.22 35.16 38.21
N GLU A 692 -9.08 35.93 37.53
CA GLU A 692 -10.53 35.87 37.72
C GLU A 692 -11.17 34.58 37.21
N THR A 693 -10.70 34.01 36.09
CA THR A 693 -11.24 32.75 35.55
C THR A 693 -10.74 31.51 36.25
N CYS A 694 -9.49 31.48 36.71
CA CYS A 694 -8.94 30.37 37.47
C CYS A 694 -9.51 30.27 38.90
N VAL A 695 -9.96 31.38 39.50
CA VAL A 695 -10.58 31.41 40.83
C VAL A 695 -12.03 30.84 40.78
N LYS A 696 -12.78 31.03 39.66
CA LYS A 696 -14.14 30.53 39.52
C LYS A 696 -14.26 29.00 39.32
N HIS A 697 -13.19 28.30 39.03
CA HIS A 697 -13.17 26.83 38.88
C HIS A 697 -12.62 26.08 40.07
N LYS A 698 -12.35 26.78 41.21
CA LYS A 698 -11.93 26.16 42.48
C LYS A 698 -13.07 26.11 43.53
N GLU A 699 -14.25 26.60 43.23
CA GLU A 699 -15.49 26.38 43.95
C GLU A 699 -16.41 25.47 43.14
#